data_377c37859da7cb67b96f3295dc78a3f5
#
_entry.id   377c37859da7cb67b96f3295dc78a3f5
#
_cell.length_a   1.000
_cell.length_b   1.000
_cell.length_c   1.000
_cell.angle_alpha   90.00
_cell.angle_beta   90.00
_cell.angle_gamma   90.00
#
_symmetry.space_group_name_H-M   'P 1'
#
loop_
_entity.id
_entity.type
_entity.pdbx_description
1 polymer ?
#
loop_
_entity_poly.entity_id
_entity_poly.type
_entity_poly.pdbx_seq_one_letter_code
_entity_poly.pdbx_strand_id
1 'polypeptide(L)'
;MTETHLATGKHRQEHAWPPRAEGGDARNDRVRGTWAFLASIALLALASAGQPAGLAAERWVRSSARDLPVSARVDILVVGGNEGGLAAAWTAARAGSTVLVVTGNYFFSDDVSAKARYWLEPDEVPQGEFSRALFAERSGGRATLTPAQYKRDIEDLLLDAGVAFHFNSKPTGVLVDGAGHVAGVVTANKAGLQAVIAKVVIDTTPTGTVARLAGAVTTPWSVQQVQVSRVSYGARVPGGRQIGEFCEYALDAPMPDGSWPQRCRAEVLLREKHDRVDGKRAHAQCLHMIEPVCLRTEAYEAADRWPGADQLDLGCCLPAGVPYVYVLGQAAGVSRSIAEQLTRPVPLADLGERIGRRAHQQAAARVWVTGGLTPARSPGAQAAARDWPSDLAVRPDAAAVADAEADVSDLLTGHRRYVRSSLGTVPQPELAIPVWGAYDVVVVGGGTSGIPAALAAARQGAKVLIVEMLGQLGGNRELGTPGYWKGYPYGFNQWKWRAVEAFAELRQADVDIWYNTLACGAVKQADRVCGVVLATHLGRGAVLGQVVIDATGDADVCAAAGAGFAYVNDGDLCLQEASFRDVDLYANVLPLDHADVHSLTMHHVLARKAGKQDVWDYYPLVGLRETRLVRGDHVIDVIDQILGRTYRDLISVSWSAYDPHGYHNSDLVYAGLMPPTKHETKPGFATYIPLRSLLPQGLDGLLVVGRCLSVTHDVQASVRMNADLINLGYAAGYTAAHAIRSGATLRTVELGPIQDHLAEIGNISREDRLQRCVDSPEPTDAELRAALDDLESKPQLAMLLRGGRRSLPGLRAAFASAPTLAKAKALCVLGDAAAVEYLAAWLDSQPLGAGTAYQWDAFLAVPDVESVMWLLGVPRDERAVAALVRKLQQCGTGGTSFSHLRAVTSGLGRIGSPAAAAALADFLRRPGVQGHVDVRGDPQSLRSDQFVKSYIELFAAGALVRCGDCDGLGRAILNAYLEDWRGIFVRYAGHVLAEGTGSGGEK
;
A
#
# COMPACT_ATOMS: atom_id res chain seq x y z
N MET A 1 -48.79 -13.97 8.30
CA MET A 1 -50.05 -13.90 7.59
C MET A 1 -49.81 -13.32 6.25
N THR A 2 -49.86 -14.21 5.37
CA THR A 2 -50.35 -14.41 3.99
C THR A 2 -49.44 -13.89 2.91
N GLU A 3 -48.88 -14.90 2.27
CA GLU A 3 -48.25 -14.92 0.93
C GLU A 3 -49.24 -14.43 -0.16
N THR A 4 -48.70 -13.76 -1.15
CA THR A 4 -49.27 -13.83 -2.51
C THR A 4 -48.16 -13.85 -3.55
N HIS A 5 -48.07 -14.99 -4.23
CA HIS A 5 -47.31 -15.20 -5.46
C HIS A 5 -47.87 -14.37 -6.61
N LEU A 6 -46.98 -13.78 -7.40
CA LEU A 6 -47.23 -13.43 -8.80
C LEU A 6 -46.07 -13.82 -9.66
N ALA A 7 -46.24 -14.88 -10.42
CA ALA A 7 -45.38 -15.36 -11.48
C ALA A 7 -45.56 -14.48 -12.72
N THR A 8 -44.45 -13.96 -13.28
CA THR A 8 -44.41 -13.48 -14.67
C THR A 8 -43.22 -14.11 -15.36
N GLY A 9 -43.49 -15.00 -16.29
CA GLY A 9 -42.52 -15.57 -17.19
C GLY A 9 -41.90 -14.52 -18.11
N LYS A 10 -40.62 -14.59 -18.31
CA LYS A 10 -39.92 -13.93 -19.41
C LYS A 10 -39.12 -14.95 -20.19
N HIS A 11 -39.48 -15.04 -21.47
CA HIS A 11 -38.82 -15.81 -22.51
C HIS A 11 -37.30 -15.54 -22.53
N ARG A 12 -36.53 -16.63 -22.48
CA ARG A 12 -35.14 -16.67 -22.90
C ARG A 12 -35.10 -16.80 -24.41
N GLN A 13 -34.57 -15.80 -25.11
CA GLN A 13 -34.07 -16.01 -26.47
C GLN A 13 -32.62 -16.47 -26.36
N GLU A 14 -32.39 -17.73 -26.70
CA GLU A 14 -31.08 -18.30 -26.95
C GLU A 14 -30.63 -17.88 -28.35
N HIS A 15 -29.58 -17.08 -28.45
CA HIS A 15 -28.88 -16.88 -29.71
C HIS A 15 -27.84 -17.99 -29.86
N ALA A 16 -28.13 -18.94 -30.78
CA ALA A 16 -27.22 -19.96 -31.23
C ALA A 16 -26.15 -19.36 -32.15
N TRP A 17 -24.93 -19.80 -32.00
CA TRP A 17 -23.83 -19.56 -32.90
C TRP A 17 -23.88 -20.48 -34.11
N PRO A 18 -23.48 -20.05 -35.31
CA PRO A 18 -23.45 -20.93 -36.49
C PRO A 18 -22.32 -21.95 -36.40
N PRO A 19 -22.48 -23.13 -37.05
CA PRO A 19 -21.55 -24.23 -36.98
C PRO A 19 -20.29 -23.98 -37.82
N ARG A 20 -19.17 -24.53 -37.33
CA ARG A 20 -17.87 -24.58 -38.03
C ARG A 20 -18.02 -25.44 -39.28
N ALA A 21 -17.53 -24.93 -40.40
CA ALA A 21 -17.40 -25.70 -41.66
C ALA A 21 -16.25 -26.72 -41.50
N GLU A 22 -16.56 -27.99 -41.67
CA GLU A 22 -15.59 -29.06 -41.93
C GLU A 22 -15.10 -28.94 -43.38
N GLY A 23 -13.79 -28.99 -43.57
CA GLY A 23 -13.21 -28.96 -44.91
C GLY A 23 -11.86 -29.66 -44.98
N GLY A 24 -11.90 -30.86 -45.60
CA GLY A 24 -10.89 -31.31 -46.54
C GLY A 24 -9.54 -31.83 -46.04
N ASP A 25 -9.44 -33.12 -46.17
CA ASP A 25 -8.27 -33.98 -46.14
C ASP A 25 -7.17 -33.51 -47.13
N ALA A 26 -5.95 -33.21 -46.64
CA ALA A 26 -4.74 -33.09 -47.44
C ALA A 26 -3.56 -33.71 -46.70
N ARG A 27 -3.50 -35.04 -46.78
CA ARG A 27 -2.26 -35.78 -46.49
C ARG A 27 -1.41 -35.80 -47.76
N ASN A 28 -0.10 -35.66 -47.54
CA ASN A 28 1.03 -35.80 -48.48
C ASN A 28 1.56 -34.47 -49.02
N ASP A 29 2.46 -33.86 -48.27
CA ASP A 29 3.70 -33.21 -48.76
C ASP A 29 4.54 -32.61 -47.63
N ARG A 30 4.85 -33.39 -46.59
CA ARG A 30 5.71 -32.93 -45.48
C ARG A 30 6.83 -33.91 -45.13
N VAL A 31 7.57 -34.35 -46.05
CA VAL A 31 8.74 -35.22 -45.77
C VAL A 31 10.08 -34.68 -46.34
N ARG A 32 10.09 -33.60 -47.09
CA ARG A 32 11.37 -33.05 -47.65
C ARG A 32 11.83 -31.70 -47.04
N GLY A 33 11.07 -31.07 -46.10
CA GLY A 33 11.47 -29.82 -45.45
C GLY A 33 12.15 -29.99 -44.10
N THR A 34 12.03 -31.11 -43.42
CA THR A 34 12.45 -31.36 -42.06
C THR A 34 13.95 -31.56 -41.84
N TRP A 35 14.69 -32.01 -42.86
CA TRP A 35 16.14 -32.24 -42.74
C TRP A 35 16.99 -30.99 -42.94
N ALA A 36 16.52 -29.98 -43.66
CA ALA A 36 17.21 -28.68 -43.80
C ALA A 36 17.03 -27.79 -42.57
N PHE A 37 15.92 -27.91 -41.85
CA PHE A 37 15.65 -27.14 -40.64
C PHE A 37 16.37 -27.68 -39.40
N LEU A 38 16.53 -29.01 -39.29
CA LEU A 38 17.29 -29.65 -38.25
C LEU A 38 18.81 -29.50 -38.39
N ALA A 39 19.32 -29.39 -39.64
CA ALA A 39 20.73 -29.10 -39.87
C ALA A 39 21.09 -27.64 -39.52
N SER A 40 20.18 -26.66 -39.72
CA SER A 40 20.38 -25.27 -39.32
C SER A 40 20.29 -25.08 -37.78
N ILE A 41 19.47 -25.85 -37.10
CA ILE A 41 19.40 -25.82 -35.65
C ILE A 41 20.63 -26.48 -35.02
N ALA A 42 21.18 -27.58 -35.63
CA ALA A 42 22.39 -28.21 -35.14
C ALA A 42 23.66 -27.35 -35.36
N LEU A 43 23.73 -26.53 -36.39
CA LEU A 43 24.82 -25.57 -36.61
C LEU A 43 24.72 -24.31 -35.73
N LEU A 44 23.53 -23.87 -35.36
CA LEU A 44 23.32 -22.82 -34.37
C LEU A 44 23.60 -23.32 -32.95
N ALA A 45 23.30 -24.59 -32.64
CA ALA A 45 23.62 -25.21 -31.35
C ALA A 45 25.13 -25.52 -31.17
N LEU A 46 25.89 -25.71 -32.25
CA LEU A 46 27.35 -25.90 -32.19
C LEU A 46 28.14 -24.57 -32.19
N ALA A 47 27.51 -23.47 -32.60
CA ALA A 47 28.11 -22.12 -32.49
C ALA A 47 27.89 -21.49 -31.11
N SER A 48 26.97 -22.03 -30.28
CA SER A 48 26.74 -21.57 -28.92
C SER A 48 27.42 -22.44 -27.84
N ALA A 49 28.15 -23.51 -28.21
CA ALA A 49 28.80 -24.41 -27.27
C ALA A 49 30.30 -24.09 -27.08
N GLY A 50 30.67 -22.84 -26.99
CA GLY A 50 32.07 -22.46 -26.93
C GLY A 50 32.45 -21.16 -26.21
N GLN A 51 31.58 -20.61 -25.41
CA GLN A 51 32.01 -19.66 -24.36
C GLN A 51 31.63 -20.22 -22.99
N PRO A 52 32.60 -20.36 -22.05
CA PRO A 52 32.23 -20.50 -20.65
C PRO A 52 31.38 -19.26 -20.34
N ALA A 53 30.24 -19.47 -19.69
CA ALA A 53 29.42 -18.36 -19.18
C ALA A 53 30.34 -17.45 -18.37
N GLY A 54 30.84 -16.42 -19.00
CA GLY A 54 31.51 -15.35 -18.31
C GLY A 54 30.50 -14.82 -17.29
N LEU A 55 30.87 -14.85 -16.03
CA LEU A 55 30.15 -14.20 -14.94
C LEU A 55 29.72 -12.84 -15.48
N ALA A 56 28.42 -12.66 -15.69
CA ALA A 56 27.87 -11.37 -16.10
C ALA A 56 28.40 -10.36 -15.10
N ALA A 57 29.10 -9.31 -15.58
CA ALA A 57 29.68 -8.31 -14.70
C ALA A 57 28.58 -7.83 -13.74
N GLU A 58 28.83 -7.95 -12.43
CA GLU A 58 27.90 -7.54 -11.39
C GLU A 58 27.57 -6.06 -11.63
N ARG A 59 26.28 -5.75 -11.75
CA ARG A 59 25.80 -4.39 -11.93
C ARG A 59 25.33 -3.84 -10.61
N TRP A 60 25.67 -2.59 -10.32
CA TRP A 60 25.32 -1.89 -9.11
C TRP A 60 24.72 -0.53 -9.44
N VAL A 61 23.80 -0.04 -8.63
CA VAL A 61 23.33 1.35 -8.66
C VAL A 61 23.76 2.07 -7.40
N ARG A 62 24.11 3.34 -7.55
CA ARG A 62 24.49 4.19 -6.44
C ARG A 62 23.27 4.50 -5.57
N SER A 63 23.46 4.54 -4.26
CA SER A 63 22.56 5.09 -3.28
C SER A 63 23.32 6.18 -2.53
N SER A 64 23.11 7.44 -2.88
CA SER A 64 23.82 8.60 -2.30
C SER A 64 23.63 8.69 -0.80
N ALA A 65 24.57 9.35 -0.14
CA ALA A 65 24.52 9.60 1.31
C ALA A 65 23.23 10.36 1.70
N ARG A 66 22.63 9.97 2.81
CA ARG A 66 21.36 10.53 3.33
C ARG A 66 21.18 10.32 4.81
N ASP A 67 20.26 11.04 5.41
CA ASP A 67 19.88 10.85 6.81
C ASP A 67 18.65 9.95 6.90
N LEU A 68 18.76 8.85 7.64
CA LEU A 68 17.67 7.92 7.89
C LEU A 68 16.88 8.34 9.13
N PRO A 69 15.55 8.48 9.07
CA PRO A 69 14.75 8.79 10.24
C PRO A 69 14.78 7.62 11.24
N VAL A 70 14.96 7.90 12.52
CA VAL A 70 14.88 6.90 13.59
C VAL A 70 13.43 6.70 13.97
N SER A 71 12.92 5.47 13.79
CA SER A 71 11.53 5.12 14.12
C SER A 71 11.34 4.60 15.54
N ALA A 72 12.35 3.97 16.12
CA ALA A 72 12.29 3.44 17.48
C ALA A 72 13.68 3.30 18.10
N ARG A 73 13.70 3.31 19.44
CA ARG A 73 14.86 3.00 20.27
C ARG A 73 14.43 2.04 21.38
N VAL A 74 14.92 0.81 21.33
CA VAL A 74 14.47 -0.29 22.21
C VAL A 74 15.64 -1.10 22.76
N ASP A 75 15.46 -1.75 23.91
CA ASP A 75 16.48 -2.62 24.46
C ASP A 75 16.73 -3.82 23.55
N ILE A 76 15.65 -4.41 23.02
CA ILE A 76 15.71 -5.61 22.18
C ILE A 76 14.85 -5.38 20.92
N LEU A 77 15.46 -5.62 19.76
CA LEU A 77 14.76 -5.65 18.48
C LEU A 77 14.70 -7.11 17.99
N VAL A 78 13.51 -7.61 17.71
CA VAL A 78 13.30 -8.88 17.02
C VAL A 78 12.98 -8.60 15.55
N VAL A 79 13.73 -9.22 14.64
CA VAL A 79 13.58 -9.05 13.19
C VAL A 79 13.11 -10.38 12.57
N GLY A 80 11.90 -10.40 12.05
CA GLY A 80 11.14 -11.57 11.65
C GLY A 80 10.04 -11.86 12.68
N GLY A 81 9.16 -12.79 12.36
CA GLY A 81 7.99 -13.08 13.16
C GLY A 81 7.78 -14.58 13.43
N ASN A 82 8.86 -15.37 13.51
CA ASN A 82 8.72 -16.78 13.84
C ASN A 82 8.44 -16.99 15.34
N GLU A 83 7.94 -18.14 15.72
CA GLU A 83 7.51 -18.46 17.08
C GLU A 83 8.61 -18.30 18.11
N GLY A 84 9.86 -18.57 17.74
CA GLY A 84 11.01 -18.34 18.62
C GLY A 84 11.26 -16.88 18.95
N GLY A 85 11.20 -16.02 17.92
CA GLY A 85 11.33 -14.58 18.09
C GLY A 85 10.21 -13.99 18.94
N LEU A 86 8.97 -14.47 18.73
CA LEU A 86 7.80 -14.02 19.49
C LEU A 86 7.90 -14.45 20.97
N ALA A 87 8.33 -15.70 21.23
CA ALA A 87 8.59 -16.19 22.57
C ALA A 87 9.73 -15.43 23.27
N ALA A 88 10.80 -15.11 22.53
CA ALA A 88 11.91 -14.32 23.03
C ALA A 88 11.47 -12.87 23.37
N ALA A 89 10.67 -12.24 22.50
CA ALA A 89 10.11 -10.92 22.72
C ALA A 89 9.23 -10.88 23.96
N TRP A 90 8.29 -11.82 24.07
CA TRP A 90 7.39 -11.95 25.20
C TRP A 90 8.14 -12.16 26.54
N THR A 91 9.12 -13.05 26.53
CA THR A 91 9.93 -13.36 27.73
C THR A 91 10.75 -12.14 28.17
N ALA A 92 11.41 -11.47 27.23
CA ALA A 92 12.22 -10.30 27.51
C ALA A 92 11.40 -9.09 27.99
N ALA A 93 10.23 -8.87 27.42
CA ALA A 93 9.31 -7.80 27.83
C ALA A 93 8.78 -8.04 29.25
N ARG A 94 8.38 -9.25 29.58
CA ARG A 94 7.96 -9.63 30.95
C ARG A 94 9.08 -9.51 31.96
N ALA A 95 10.34 -9.60 31.54
CA ALA A 95 11.51 -9.34 32.39
C ALA A 95 11.84 -7.84 32.53
N GLY A 96 11.13 -6.94 31.81
CA GLY A 96 11.25 -5.49 31.93
C GLY A 96 12.05 -4.80 30.81
N SER A 97 12.42 -5.50 29.72
CA SER A 97 13.03 -4.87 28.55
C SER A 97 11.98 -4.17 27.68
N THR A 98 12.34 -3.04 27.08
CA THR A 98 11.58 -2.47 25.95
C THR A 98 11.86 -3.30 24.71
N VAL A 99 10.80 -3.82 24.05
CA VAL A 99 10.92 -4.74 22.91
C VAL A 99 10.11 -4.25 21.72
N LEU A 100 10.72 -4.28 20.54
CA LEU A 100 10.03 -4.10 19.26
C LEU A 100 10.21 -5.34 18.41
N VAL A 101 9.12 -5.84 17.82
CA VAL A 101 9.14 -6.89 16.79
C VAL A 101 8.82 -6.27 15.44
N VAL A 102 9.62 -6.54 14.40
CA VAL A 102 9.33 -6.15 13.02
C VAL A 102 9.22 -7.41 12.15
N THR A 103 8.13 -7.54 11.41
CA THR A 103 7.92 -8.67 10.49
C THR A 103 7.56 -8.21 9.09
N GLY A 104 7.94 -9.00 8.08
CA GLY A 104 7.64 -8.73 6.68
C GLY A 104 6.19 -9.01 6.27
N ASN A 105 5.36 -9.58 7.13
CA ASN A 105 3.96 -9.92 6.90
C ASN A 105 3.01 -8.94 7.63
N TYR A 106 1.71 -9.02 7.34
CA TYR A 106 0.65 -8.29 8.07
C TYR A 106 0.06 -9.10 9.25
N PHE A 107 0.80 -10.08 9.71
CA PHE A 107 0.48 -10.95 10.84
C PHE A 107 1.76 -11.61 11.34
N PHE A 108 1.71 -12.21 12.52
CA PHE A 108 2.81 -12.97 13.09
C PHE A 108 2.81 -14.44 12.67
N SER A 109 3.92 -15.10 12.99
CA SER A 109 4.16 -16.52 12.77
C SER A 109 4.59 -16.84 11.35
N ASP A 110 5.89 -16.66 11.10
CA ASP A 110 6.47 -16.92 9.78
C ASP A 110 6.49 -18.42 9.45
N ASP A 111 6.61 -19.31 10.45
CA ASP A 111 6.68 -20.76 10.23
C ASP A 111 5.31 -21.46 10.26
N VAL A 112 4.30 -20.91 10.92
CA VAL A 112 2.93 -21.44 10.91
C VAL A 112 2.04 -20.63 9.99
N SER A 113 1.81 -19.33 10.29
CA SER A 113 0.81 -18.55 9.57
C SER A 113 1.20 -18.22 8.13
N ALA A 114 2.44 -17.77 7.89
CA ALA A 114 2.87 -17.40 6.53
C ALA A 114 3.01 -18.62 5.59
N LYS A 115 3.31 -19.79 6.14
CA LYS A 115 3.41 -21.05 5.41
C LYS A 115 2.12 -21.87 5.43
N ALA A 116 1.09 -21.39 6.15
CA ALA A 116 -0.18 -22.08 6.39
C ALA A 116 -0.04 -23.48 7.04
N ARG A 117 1.03 -23.72 7.79
CA ARG A 117 1.31 -24.98 8.48
C ARG A 117 0.62 -25.02 9.85
N TYR A 118 -0.70 -24.90 9.88
CA TYR A 118 -1.51 -24.81 11.09
C TYR A 118 -1.71 -26.17 11.78
N TRP A 119 -0.62 -26.91 12.01
CA TRP A 119 -0.65 -28.16 12.76
C TRP A 119 0.62 -28.32 13.61
N LEU A 120 0.50 -29.13 14.66
CA LEU A 120 1.63 -29.62 15.45
C LEU A 120 1.94 -31.06 15.05
N GLU A 121 3.20 -31.42 14.98
CA GLU A 121 3.60 -32.82 14.83
C GLU A 121 3.36 -33.56 16.15
N PRO A 122 3.16 -34.89 16.12
CA PRO A 122 2.78 -35.65 17.31
C PRO A 122 3.81 -35.63 18.47
N ASP A 123 5.07 -35.29 18.16
CA ASP A 123 6.18 -35.20 19.12
C ASP A 123 6.38 -33.78 19.67
N GLU A 124 5.61 -32.82 19.22
CA GLU A 124 5.67 -31.41 19.69
C GLU A 124 4.88 -31.22 20.98
N VAL A 125 5.57 -31.26 22.09
CA VAL A 125 5.01 -31.08 23.44
C VAL A 125 5.54 -29.78 24.03
N PRO A 126 4.69 -28.75 24.27
CA PRO A 126 5.10 -27.48 24.86
C PRO A 126 5.75 -27.61 26.22
N GLN A 127 6.96 -27.07 26.41
CA GLN A 127 7.71 -27.12 27.67
C GLN A 127 7.83 -25.73 28.31
N GLY A 128 7.96 -24.68 27.49
CA GLY A 128 8.08 -23.30 27.93
C GLY A 128 6.77 -22.68 28.42
N GLU A 129 6.83 -21.51 29.02
CA GLU A 129 5.64 -20.77 29.45
C GLU A 129 4.87 -20.23 28.25
N PHE A 130 5.55 -19.62 27.28
CA PHE A 130 4.94 -19.08 26.07
C PHE A 130 4.33 -20.20 25.22
N SER A 131 5.08 -21.27 24.97
CA SER A 131 4.58 -22.39 24.17
C SER A 131 3.37 -23.08 24.81
N ARG A 132 3.35 -23.23 26.13
CA ARG A 132 2.16 -23.75 26.87
C ARG A 132 0.99 -22.80 26.77
N ALA A 133 1.20 -21.50 26.99
CA ALA A 133 0.13 -20.50 26.90
C ALA A 133 -0.51 -20.48 25.51
N LEU A 134 0.29 -20.61 24.46
CA LEU A 134 -0.20 -20.55 23.08
C LEU A 134 -0.80 -21.90 22.61
N PHE A 135 -0.11 -23.02 22.83
CA PHE A 135 -0.49 -24.29 22.22
C PHE A 135 -1.26 -25.23 23.16
N ALA A 136 -1.05 -25.22 24.47
CA ALA A 136 -1.76 -26.07 25.40
C ALA A 136 -3.03 -25.40 25.95
N GLU A 137 -2.95 -24.14 26.32
CA GLU A 137 -4.05 -23.43 26.99
C GLU A 137 -5.02 -22.81 25.99
N ARG A 138 -4.54 -21.98 25.06
CA ARG A 138 -5.40 -21.25 24.13
C ARG A 138 -5.94 -22.13 23.00
N SER A 139 -5.14 -22.99 22.42
CA SER A 139 -5.57 -23.93 21.40
C SER A 139 -6.30 -25.15 21.94
N GLY A 140 -6.36 -25.31 23.27
CA GLY A 140 -6.95 -26.48 23.94
C GLY A 140 -6.20 -27.79 23.62
N GLY A 141 -4.89 -27.74 23.36
CA GLY A 141 -4.05 -28.90 23.03
C GLY A 141 -4.37 -29.54 21.68
N ARG A 142 -5.00 -28.81 20.75
CA ARG A 142 -5.39 -29.35 19.43
C ARG A 142 -4.17 -29.50 18.54
N ALA A 143 -4.12 -30.64 17.80
CA ALA A 143 -3.10 -30.88 16.81
C ALA A 143 -3.20 -29.96 15.56
N THR A 144 -4.40 -29.43 15.26
CA THR A 144 -4.64 -28.46 14.21
C THR A 144 -5.16 -27.15 14.78
N LEU A 145 -4.65 -26.02 14.26
CA LEU A 145 -4.93 -24.68 14.72
C LEU A 145 -5.90 -23.97 13.78
N THR A 146 -6.76 -23.07 14.30
CA THR A 146 -7.60 -22.20 13.47
C THR A 146 -6.83 -20.91 13.20
N PRO A 147 -6.59 -20.55 11.92
CA PRO A 147 -5.73 -19.42 11.56
C PRO A 147 -6.08 -18.10 12.23
N ALA A 148 -7.35 -17.68 12.18
CA ALA A 148 -7.77 -16.42 12.77
C ALA A 148 -7.59 -16.39 14.30
N GLN A 149 -7.91 -17.50 14.97
CA GLN A 149 -7.74 -17.60 16.42
C GLN A 149 -6.26 -17.59 16.80
N TYR A 150 -5.44 -18.37 16.11
CA TYR A 150 -4.00 -18.44 16.37
C TYR A 150 -3.32 -17.07 16.24
N LYS A 151 -3.65 -16.31 15.19
CA LYS A 151 -3.12 -14.95 15.01
C LYS A 151 -3.53 -14.01 16.15
N ARG A 152 -4.80 -14.07 16.60
CA ARG A 152 -5.27 -13.28 17.75
C ARG A 152 -4.56 -13.66 19.04
N ASP A 153 -4.41 -14.95 19.30
CA ASP A 153 -3.78 -15.45 20.52
C ASP A 153 -2.33 -14.97 20.68
N ILE A 154 -1.57 -14.96 19.59
CA ILE A 154 -0.21 -14.41 19.56
C ILE A 154 -0.23 -12.90 19.82
N GLU A 155 -1.09 -12.16 19.12
CA GLU A 155 -1.17 -10.71 19.27
C GLU A 155 -1.56 -10.32 20.69
N ASP A 156 -2.49 -11.03 21.30
CA ASP A 156 -2.90 -10.79 22.67
C ASP A 156 -1.78 -11.08 23.67
N LEU A 157 -1.05 -12.19 23.51
CA LEU A 157 0.09 -12.50 24.36
C LEU A 157 1.19 -11.43 24.32
N LEU A 158 1.47 -10.90 23.13
CA LEU A 158 2.50 -9.88 22.96
C LEU A 158 2.05 -8.51 23.50
N LEU A 159 0.81 -8.10 23.23
CA LEU A 159 0.26 -6.83 23.73
C LEU A 159 0.15 -6.82 25.24
N ASP A 160 -0.31 -7.92 25.85
CA ASP A 160 -0.42 -8.07 27.30
C ASP A 160 0.96 -7.98 27.99
N ALA A 161 2.02 -8.41 27.30
CA ALA A 161 3.40 -8.26 27.76
C ALA A 161 4.02 -6.88 27.48
N GLY A 162 3.32 -5.98 26.79
CA GLY A 162 3.81 -4.65 26.42
C GLY A 162 4.82 -4.64 25.27
N VAL A 163 4.82 -5.66 24.40
CA VAL A 163 5.67 -5.72 23.21
C VAL A 163 5.10 -4.81 22.14
N ALA A 164 5.91 -3.88 21.63
CA ALA A 164 5.60 -3.09 20.43
C ALA A 164 5.90 -3.90 19.16
N PHE A 165 5.17 -3.63 18.07
CA PHE A 165 5.47 -4.29 16.80
C PHE A 165 5.03 -3.51 15.57
N HIS A 166 5.74 -3.75 14.44
CA HIS A 166 5.43 -3.21 13.12
C HIS A 166 5.31 -4.34 12.09
N PHE A 167 4.17 -4.38 11.40
CA PHE A 167 3.96 -5.28 10.28
C PHE A 167 4.56 -4.73 8.98
N ASN A 168 4.67 -5.59 7.97
CA ASN A 168 5.16 -5.29 6.63
C ASN A 168 6.47 -4.48 6.62
N SER A 169 7.41 -4.81 7.51
CA SER A 169 8.71 -4.16 7.66
C SER A 169 9.83 -5.17 7.42
N LYS A 170 10.68 -4.92 6.42
CA LYS A 170 11.74 -5.82 5.98
C LYS A 170 13.12 -5.27 6.30
N PRO A 171 14.09 -6.10 6.77
CA PRO A 171 15.46 -5.65 7.06
C PRO A 171 16.21 -5.34 5.76
N THR A 172 16.89 -4.20 5.71
CA THR A 172 17.64 -3.73 4.54
C THR A 172 19.08 -3.34 4.83
N GLY A 173 19.46 -3.22 6.11
CA GLY A 173 20.77 -2.88 6.56
C GLY A 173 20.90 -3.01 8.09
N VAL A 174 22.07 -2.90 8.62
CA VAL A 174 22.36 -2.88 10.06
C VAL A 174 23.05 -1.59 10.46
N LEU A 175 22.80 -1.13 11.68
CA LEU A 175 23.49 -0.02 12.31
C LEU A 175 24.62 -0.56 13.18
N VAL A 176 25.78 0.08 13.13
CA VAL A 176 26.90 -0.25 14.00
C VAL A 176 27.34 0.96 14.81
N ASP A 177 27.88 0.70 16.01
CA ASP A 177 28.51 1.71 16.86
C ASP A 177 29.97 1.99 16.45
N GLY A 178 30.62 2.91 17.15
CA GLY A 178 32.02 3.26 16.89
C GLY A 178 33.03 2.12 17.09
N ALA A 179 32.64 1.03 17.75
CA ALA A 179 33.41 -0.20 17.89
C ALA A 179 33.12 -1.25 16.81
N GLY A 180 32.18 -0.97 15.91
CA GLY A 180 31.73 -1.89 14.87
C GLY A 180 30.71 -2.91 15.35
N HIS A 181 30.17 -2.78 16.57
CA HIS A 181 29.17 -3.72 17.10
C HIS A 181 27.77 -3.31 16.61
N VAL A 182 26.93 -4.31 16.32
CA VAL A 182 25.54 -4.06 15.91
C VAL A 182 24.80 -3.29 17.00
N ALA A 183 24.16 -2.19 16.62
CA ALA A 183 23.42 -1.29 17.48
C ALA A 183 22.02 -0.94 16.91
N GLY A 184 21.54 -1.74 15.95
CA GLY A 184 20.21 -1.59 15.35
C GLY A 184 20.13 -2.12 13.93
N VAL A 185 18.98 -1.87 13.30
CA VAL A 185 18.67 -2.35 11.95
C VAL A 185 18.03 -1.23 11.14
N VAL A 186 18.33 -1.18 9.84
CA VAL A 186 17.58 -0.38 8.87
C VAL A 186 16.47 -1.23 8.29
N THR A 187 15.23 -0.76 8.34
CA THR A 187 14.05 -1.44 7.80
C THR A 187 13.42 -0.64 6.67
N ALA A 188 12.78 -1.35 5.73
CA ALA A 188 11.95 -0.76 4.69
C ALA A 188 10.49 -1.21 4.86
N ASN A 189 9.56 -0.27 4.73
CA ASN A 189 8.11 -0.49 4.78
C ASN A 189 7.36 0.58 3.97
N LYS A 190 6.04 0.68 4.13
CA LYS A 190 5.20 1.67 3.43
C LYS A 190 5.56 3.13 3.72
N ALA A 191 6.24 3.42 4.83
CA ALA A 191 6.77 4.75 5.15
C ALA A 191 8.20 4.98 4.62
N GLY A 192 8.77 4.03 3.89
CA GLY A 192 10.12 4.08 3.34
C GLY A 192 11.18 3.47 4.24
N LEU A 193 12.41 3.96 4.12
CA LEU A 193 13.54 3.50 4.95
C LEU A 193 13.53 4.15 6.32
N GLN A 194 13.84 3.35 7.36
CA GLN A 194 13.87 3.78 8.75
C GLN A 194 14.95 3.07 9.53
N ALA A 195 15.53 3.75 10.51
CA ALA A 195 16.48 3.20 11.45
C ALA A 195 15.77 2.80 12.76
N VAL A 196 15.99 1.58 13.24
CA VAL A 196 15.61 1.13 14.59
C VAL A 196 16.88 0.92 15.40
N ILE A 197 17.06 1.67 16.49
CA ILE A 197 18.20 1.57 17.38
C ILE A 197 17.88 0.52 18.44
N ALA A 198 18.80 -0.42 18.68
CA ALA A 198 18.63 -1.48 19.67
C ALA A 198 19.94 -1.85 20.35
N LYS A 199 19.85 -2.26 21.63
CA LYS A 199 21.02 -2.80 22.36
C LYS A 199 21.33 -4.24 21.94
N VAL A 200 20.30 -5.05 21.69
CA VAL A 200 20.41 -6.44 21.24
C VAL A 200 19.46 -6.68 20.09
N VAL A 201 19.87 -7.45 19.10
CA VAL A 201 19.03 -7.84 17.96
C VAL A 201 18.85 -9.37 17.96
N ILE A 202 17.63 -9.82 17.80
CA ILE A 202 17.29 -11.23 17.59
C ILE A 202 16.82 -11.37 16.14
N ASP A 203 17.65 -11.99 15.32
CA ASP A 203 17.39 -12.26 13.90
C ASP A 203 16.65 -13.60 13.76
N THR A 204 15.38 -13.51 13.40
CA THR A 204 14.53 -14.68 13.15
C THR A 204 14.20 -14.85 11.68
N THR A 205 14.91 -14.13 10.79
CA THR A 205 14.74 -14.28 9.35
C THR A 205 15.22 -15.69 8.90
N PRO A 206 14.61 -16.29 7.89
CA PRO A 206 14.93 -17.66 7.48
C PRO A 206 16.40 -17.91 7.13
N THR A 207 17.10 -16.87 6.68
CA THR A 207 18.51 -16.95 6.22
C THR A 207 19.50 -16.24 7.13
N GLY A 208 19.10 -15.79 8.33
CA GLY A 208 19.95 -14.97 9.20
C GLY A 208 20.35 -13.65 8.54
N THR A 209 19.42 -12.97 7.92
CA THR A 209 19.66 -11.77 7.09
C THR A 209 20.36 -10.67 7.86
N VAL A 210 19.94 -10.37 9.11
CA VAL A 210 20.56 -9.33 9.92
C VAL A 210 22.00 -9.68 10.27
N ALA A 211 22.22 -10.93 10.69
CA ALA A 211 23.57 -11.42 11.01
C ALA A 211 24.48 -11.35 9.78
N ARG A 212 23.99 -11.71 8.60
CA ARG A 212 24.74 -11.64 7.34
C ARG A 212 25.04 -10.20 6.93
N LEU A 213 24.05 -9.30 7.02
CA LEU A 213 24.26 -7.86 6.78
C LEU A 213 25.28 -7.25 7.77
N ALA A 214 25.41 -7.84 8.96
CA ALA A 214 26.43 -7.49 9.94
C ALA A 214 27.81 -8.15 9.67
N GLY A 215 27.92 -8.99 8.63
CA GLY A 215 29.18 -9.63 8.25
C GLY A 215 29.39 -11.02 8.79
N ALA A 216 28.37 -11.68 9.35
CA ALA A 216 28.47 -13.07 9.74
C ALA A 216 28.82 -13.98 8.56
N VAL A 217 29.73 -14.91 8.77
CA VAL A 217 30.17 -15.88 7.77
C VAL A 217 29.14 -17.01 7.69
N THR A 218 28.78 -17.39 6.47
CA THR A 218 27.93 -18.54 6.20
C THR A 218 28.75 -19.72 5.73
N THR A 219 28.30 -20.93 6.07
CA THR A 219 28.75 -22.15 5.46
C THR A 219 27.59 -22.67 4.60
N PRO A 220 27.64 -22.49 3.28
CA PRO A 220 26.57 -22.96 2.42
C PRO A 220 26.51 -24.47 2.43
N TRP A 221 25.33 -25.04 2.49
CA TRP A 221 25.16 -26.45 2.21
C TRP A 221 25.33 -26.67 0.70
N SER A 222 26.14 -27.63 0.31
CA SER A 222 26.40 -27.94 -1.10
C SER A 222 25.18 -28.62 -1.73
N VAL A 223 24.15 -27.86 -2.07
CA VAL A 223 22.93 -28.36 -2.69
C VAL A 223 22.71 -27.66 -4.02
N GLN A 224 22.38 -28.45 -5.06
CA GLN A 224 22.01 -27.97 -6.38
C GLN A 224 20.48 -27.86 -6.52
N GLN A 225 19.75 -28.56 -5.68
CA GLN A 225 18.30 -28.60 -5.62
C GLN A 225 17.86 -28.52 -4.18
N VAL A 226 16.76 -27.82 -3.95
CA VAL A 226 16.07 -27.73 -2.65
C VAL A 226 14.64 -28.19 -2.81
N GLN A 227 14.14 -28.89 -1.79
CA GLN A 227 12.72 -29.20 -1.72
C GLN A 227 12.00 -27.93 -1.26
N VAL A 228 11.07 -27.46 -2.09
CA VAL A 228 10.17 -26.34 -1.79
C VAL A 228 8.75 -26.86 -1.68
N SER A 229 8.00 -26.39 -0.69
CA SER A 229 6.63 -26.82 -0.47
C SER A 229 5.68 -25.65 -0.19
N ARG A 230 4.40 -25.93 -0.41
CA ARG A 230 3.29 -25.04 -0.03
C ARG A 230 2.18 -25.85 0.62
N VAL A 231 1.30 -25.17 1.31
CA VAL A 231 0.14 -25.75 1.96
C VAL A 231 -1.13 -25.14 1.41
N SER A 232 -2.14 -25.95 1.16
CA SER A 232 -3.51 -25.54 0.89
C SER A 232 -4.48 -26.15 1.90
N TYR A 233 -5.64 -25.51 2.08
CA TYR A 233 -6.71 -25.96 2.96
C TYR A 233 -7.93 -26.42 2.15
N GLY A 234 -8.48 -27.59 2.49
CA GLY A 234 -9.66 -28.17 1.84
C GLY A 234 -9.42 -28.70 0.43
N ALA A 235 -8.18 -28.75 -0.04
CA ALA A 235 -7.78 -29.33 -1.32
C ALA A 235 -6.98 -30.62 -1.09
N ARG A 236 -7.09 -31.59 -2.04
CA ARG A 236 -6.23 -32.79 -2.07
C ARG A 236 -5.37 -32.72 -3.33
N VAL A 237 -4.07 -32.66 -3.15
CA VAL A 237 -3.10 -32.65 -4.24
C VAL A 237 -2.52 -34.04 -4.39
N PRO A 238 -2.52 -34.64 -5.60
CA PRO A 238 -1.91 -35.95 -5.82
C PRO A 238 -0.42 -35.95 -5.40
N GLY A 239 -0.05 -36.90 -4.53
CA GLY A 239 1.29 -36.97 -3.96
C GLY A 239 1.57 -35.99 -2.82
N GLY A 240 0.59 -35.17 -2.42
CA GLY A 240 0.70 -34.31 -1.26
C GLY A 240 0.51 -35.05 0.07
N ARG A 241 1.18 -34.55 1.13
CA ARG A 241 1.01 -35.01 2.51
C ARG A 241 -0.27 -34.41 3.09
N GLN A 242 -1.23 -35.26 3.43
CA GLN A 242 -2.49 -34.83 4.03
C GLN A 242 -2.40 -34.79 5.56
N ILE A 243 -2.73 -33.67 6.18
CA ILE A 243 -2.78 -33.47 7.62
C ILE A 243 -4.13 -32.83 7.97
N GLY A 244 -5.11 -33.65 8.38
CA GLY A 244 -6.48 -33.18 8.55
C GLY A 244 -7.04 -32.61 7.24
N GLU A 245 -7.46 -31.33 7.25
CA GLU A 245 -7.93 -30.63 6.05
C GLU A 245 -6.81 -29.87 5.30
N PHE A 246 -5.56 -29.88 5.83
CA PHE A 246 -4.41 -29.30 5.16
C PHE A 246 -3.75 -30.31 4.23
N CYS A 247 -3.26 -29.83 3.10
CA CYS A 247 -2.47 -30.61 2.17
C CYS A 247 -1.16 -29.89 1.87
N GLU A 248 -0.05 -30.46 2.29
CA GLU A 248 1.30 -30.00 1.95
C GLU A 248 1.76 -30.69 0.67
N TYR A 249 2.18 -29.92 -0.32
CA TYR A 249 2.69 -30.42 -1.59
C TYR A 249 4.02 -29.76 -1.94
N ALA A 250 4.92 -30.56 -2.49
CA ALA A 250 6.29 -30.17 -2.68
C ALA A 250 6.82 -30.55 -4.06
N LEU A 251 7.93 -29.92 -4.43
CA LEU A 251 8.77 -30.34 -5.55
C LEU A 251 10.25 -30.04 -5.24
N ASP A 252 11.14 -30.78 -5.90
CA ASP A 252 12.55 -30.43 -5.93
C ASP A 252 12.77 -29.32 -6.97
N ALA A 253 13.26 -28.17 -6.54
CA ALA A 253 13.50 -27.02 -7.38
C ALA A 253 14.99 -26.72 -7.50
N PRO A 254 15.49 -26.40 -8.73
CA PRO A 254 16.86 -25.94 -8.89
C PRO A 254 17.09 -24.64 -8.09
N MET A 255 18.16 -24.61 -7.31
CA MET A 255 18.54 -23.45 -6.50
C MET A 255 20.06 -23.24 -6.55
N PRO A 256 20.63 -22.99 -7.74
CA PRO A 256 22.10 -23.01 -7.92
C PRO A 256 22.80 -21.87 -7.18
N ASP A 257 22.16 -20.74 -6.97
CA ASP A 257 22.76 -19.55 -6.37
C ASP A 257 21.99 -19.01 -5.15
N GLY A 258 20.80 -19.53 -4.85
CA GLY A 258 19.97 -19.08 -3.72
C GLY A 258 19.48 -17.65 -3.80
N SER A 259 19.68 -16.95 -4.94
CA SER A 259 19.29 -15.56 -5.16
C SER A 259 17.77 -15.35 -5.13
N TRP A 260 17.33 -14.12 -4.94
CA TRP A 260 15.90 -13.81 -4.92
C TRP A 260 15.19 -14.18 -6.23
N PRO A 261 15.73 -13.87 -7.41
CA PRO A 261 15.14 -14.34 -8.67
C PRO A 261 14.98 -15.87 -8.76
N GLN A 262 15.95 -16.66 -8.25
CA GLN A 262 15.85 -18.12 -8.26
C GLN A 262 14.74 -18.62 -7.34
N ARG A 263 14.59 -18.01 -6.15
CA ARG A 263 13.50 -18.32 -5.21
C ARG A 263 12.15 -18.03 -5.82
N CYS A 264 11.98 -16.88 -6.48
CA CYS A 264 10.75 -16.53 -7.19
C CYS A 264 10.44 -17.51 -8.33
N ARG A 265 11.47 -17.96 -9.07
CA ARG A 265 11.30 -19.00 -10.10
C ARG A 265 10.84 -20.34 -9.50
N ALA A 266 11.43 -20.76 -8.39
CA ALA A 266 11.03 -21.98 -7.69
C ALA A 266 9.57 -21.90 -7.22
N GLU A 267 9.14 -20.76 -6.70
CA GLU A 267 7.76 -20.52 -6.31
C GLU A 267 6.80 -20.58 -7.51
N VAL A 268 7.16 -19.94 -8.61
CA VAL A 268 6.38 -19.97 -9.85
C VAL A 268 6.24 -21.39 -10.39
N LEU A 269 7.31 -22.16 -10.45
CA LEU A 269 7.28 -23.56 -10.89
C LEU A 269 6.38 -24.44 -10.02
N LEU A 270 6.41 -24.24 -8.70
CA LEU A 270 5.55 -24.96 -7.78
C LEU A 270 4.07 -24.61 -8.01
N ARG A 271 3.77 -23.32 -8.23
CA ARG A 271 2.41 -22.85 -8.55
C ARG A 271 1.90 -23.39 -9.88
N GLU A 272 2.72 -23.38 -10.93
CA GLU A 272 2.36 -23.95 -12.24
C GLU A 272 1.98 -25.43 -12.13
N LYS A 273 2.67 -26.18 -11.27
CA LYS A 273 2.42 -27.61 -11.06
C LYS A 273 1.12 -27.87 -10.28
N HIS A 274 0.77 -27.02 -9.33
CA HIS A 274 -0.21 -27.35 -8.30
C HIS A 274 -1.38 -26.34 -8.13
N ASP A 275 -1.28 -25.09 -8.58
CA ASP A 275 -2.33 -24.10 -8.38
C ASP A 275 -3.62 -24.32 -9.22
N ARG A 276 -3.65 -25.38 -10.02
CA ARG A 276 -4.89 -25.88 -10.64
C ARG A 276 -5.86 -26.53 -9.64
N VAL A 277 -5.38 -26.77 -8.43
CA VAL A 277 -6.21 -27.28 -7.34
C VAL A 277 -6.95 -26.13 -6.74
N ASP A 278 -8.26 -26.03 -7.01
CA ASP A 278 -9.14 -24.94 -6.59
C ASP A 278 -9.31 -24.91 -5.07
N GLY A 279 -8.32 -24.39 -4.38
CA GLY A 279 -8.41 -24.08 -2.97
C GLY A 279 -9.11 -22.75 -2.78
N LYS A 280 -10.41 -22.73 -2.57
CA LYS A 280 -11.18 -21.52 -2.25
C LYS A 280 -10.81 -20.89 -0.91
N ARG A 281 -9.79 -21.39 -0.20
CA ARG A 281 -9.44 -21.04 1.19
C ARG A 281 -7.92 -20.94 1.37
N ALA A 282 -7.50 -20.44 2.51
CA ALA A 282 -6.14 -20.06 2.86
C ALA A 282 -4.99 -20.80 2.14
N HIS A 283 -4.28 -20.07 1.31
CA HIS A 283 -3.03 -20.53 0.71
C HIS A 283 -1.84 -19.98 1.52
N ALA A 284 -0.75 -20.74 1.54
CA ALA A 284 0.51 -20.23 2.08
C ALA A 284 0.91 -18.92 1.39
N GLN A 285 1.29 -17.92 2.18
CA GLN A 285 1.82 -16.66 1.67
C GLN A 285 3.28 -16.82 1.22
N CYS A 286 4.03 -17.73 1.85
CA CYS A 286 5.44 -18.00 1.59
C CYS A 286 5.69 -19.48 1.29
N LEU A 287 6.78 -19.77 0.58
CA LEU A 287 7.30 -21.13 0.45
C LEU A 287 7.79 -21.63 1.81
N HIS A 288 7.58 -22.92 2.06
CA HIS A 288 8.32 -23.64 3.08
C HIS A 288 9.50 -24.36 2.45
N MET A 289 10.67 -24.12 2.96
CA MET A 289 11.88 -24.87 2.62
C MET A 289 12.89 -24.77 3.76
N ILE A 290 13.76 -25.76 3.84
CA ILE A 290 14.94 -25.66 4.69
C ILE A 290 16.01 -24.93 3.89
N GLU A 291 16.37 -23.76 4.35
CA GLU A 291 17.33 -22.88 3.69
C GLU A 291 18.70 -23.57 3.58
N PRO A 292 19.36 -23.50 2.42
CA PRO A 292 20.69 -24.10 2.25
C PRO A 292 21.78 -23.16 2.83
N VAL A 293 21.53 -22.63 4.03
CA VAL A 293 22.40 -21.67 4.72
C VAL A 293 22.55 -22.08 6.18
N CYS A 294 23.78 -22.17 6.63
CA CYS A 294 24.13 -22.33 8.03
C CYS A 294 25.14 -21.24 8.38
N LEU A 295 24.90 -20.50 9.44
CA LEU A 295 25.83 -19.48 9.93
C LEU A 295 26.99 -20.13 10.70
N ARG A 296 28.16 -19.56 10.55
CA ARG A 296 29.29 -19.86 11.45
C ARG A 296 29.01 -19.16 12.79
N THR A 297 28.87 -19.97 13.84
CA THR A 297 28.49 -19.55 15.17
C THR A 297 29.56 -19.94 16.21
N GLU A 298 29.40 -19.48 17.46
CA GLU A 298 30.33 -19.77 18.56
C GLU A 298 30.37 -21.29 18.89
N ALA A 299 29.26 -21.98 18.75
CA ALA A 299 29.16 -23.43 18.86
C ALA A 299 28.43 -24.01 17.63
N TYR A 300 28.62 -25.33 17.38
CA TYR A 300 27.92 -26.02 16.31
C TYR A 300 27.31 -27.32 16.84
N GLU A 301 25.99 -27.51 16.67
CA GLU A 301 25.31 -28.74 17.05
C GLU A 301 25.25 -29.71 15.87
N ALA A 302 26.00 -30.80 15.96
CA ALA A 302 26.15 -31.80 14.91
C ALA A 302 25.17 -32.97 15.05
N ALA A 303 24.32 -33.00 16.08
CA ALA A 303 23.40 -34.11 16.31
C ALA A 303 22.43 -34.32 15.15
N ASP A 304 22.05 -35.57 14.89
CA ASP A 304 21.04 -35.95 13.92
C ASP A 304 19.62 -35.93 14.51
N ARG A 305 19.50 -35.79 15.82
CA ARG A 305 18.22 -35.73 16.54
C ARG A 305 18.14 -34.49 17.41
N TRP A 306 16.95 -33.94 17.51
CA TRP A 306 16.67 -32.80 18.40
C TRP A 306 17.03 -33.15 19.85
N PRO A 307 17.97 -32.44 20.49
CA PRO A 307 18.38 -32.72 21.85
C PRO A 307 17.39 -32.24 22.91
N GLY A 308 16.45 -31.39 22.54
CA GLY A 308 15.60 -30.61 23.43
C GLY A 308 16.05 -29.15 23.51
N ALA A 309 15.08 -28.24 23.63
CA ALA A 309 15.41 -26.81 23.70
C ALA A 309 16.28 -26.45 24.91
N ASP A 310 16.14 -27.15 26.04
CA ASP A 310 16.90 -26.97 27.27
C ASP A 310 18.37 -27.45 27.18
N GLN A 311 18.67 -28.40 26.29
CA GLN A 311 19.98 -28.99 26.13
C GLN A 311 20.81 -28.37 24.99
N LEU A 312 20.16 -27.67 24.04
CA LEU A 312 20.90 -27.04 22.97
C LEU A 312 21.83 -25.94 23.51
N ASP A 313 23.10 -25.96 23.11
CA ASP A 313 24.03 -24.88 23.44
C ASP A 313 23.59 -23.56 22.73
N LEU A 314 23.37 -22.52 23.52
CA LEU A 314 22.99 -21.21 22.95
C LEU A 314 24.09 -20.57 22.10
N GLY A 315 25.33 -21.05 22.17
CA GLY A 315 26.41 -20.67 21.24
C GLY A 315 26.08 -20.98 19.78
N CYS A 316 25.22 -21.96 19.51
CA CYS A 316 24.70 -22.24 18.17
C CYS A 316 23.85 -21.11 17.60
N CYS A 317 23.32 -20.22 18.44
CA CYS A 317 22.53 -19.05 18.05
C CYS A 317 23.35 -17.75 18.03
N LEU A 318 24.65 -17.81 18.34
CA LEU A 318 25.55 -16.62 18.40
C LEU A 318 26.48 -16.58 17.18
N PRO A 319 26.22 -15.73 16.17
CA PRO A 319 27.10 -15.61 15.02
C PRO A 319 28.52 -15.21 15.42
N ALA A 320 29.51 -15.98 14.98
CA ALA A 320 30.92 -15.75 15.33
C ALA A 320 31.38 -14.37 14.82
N GLY A 321 31.91 -13.55 15.74
CA GLY A 321 32.41 -12.21 15.40
C GLY A 321 31.33 -11.13 15.25
N VAL A 322 30.04 -11.42 15.55
CA VAL A 322 28.93 -10.45 15.48
C VAL A 322 28.25 -10.37 16.85
N PRO A 323 28.83 -9.63 17.81
CA PRO A 323 28.26 -9.53 19.15
C PRO A 323 26.92 -8.79 19.13
N TYR A 324 26.08 -9.08 20.15
CA TYR A 324 24.75 -8.49 20.35
C TYR A 324 23.70 -8.90 19.31
N VAL A 325 23.99 -9.95 18.50
CA VAL A 325 23.04 -10.54 17.57
C VAL A 325 22.85 -12.00 17.93
N TYR A 326 21.61 -12.44 18.02
CA TYR A 326 21.21 -13.84 18.10
C TYR A 326 20.53 -14.23 16.80
N VAL A 327 20.79 -15.43 16.30
CA VAL A 327 20.05 -16.03 15.18
C VAL A 327 19.17 -17.15 15.71
N LEU A 328 17.86 -17.01 15.55
CA LEU A 328 16.87 -17.92 16.09
C LEU A 328 15.99 -18.49 14.98
N GLY A 329 16.35 -19.69 14.52
CA GLY A 329 15.72 -20.39 13.41
C GLY A 329 16.70 -21.30 12.67
N GLN A 330 16.32 -21.71 11.50
CA GLN A 330 17.02 -22.71 10.68
C GLN A 330 18.43 -22.30 10.19
N ALA A 331 18.78 -21.03 10.23
CA ALA A 331 20.12 -20.54 9.85
C ALA A 331 21.16 -20.58 10.99
N ALA A 332 20.78 -21.01 12.19
CA ALA A 332 21.69 -21.19 13.33
C ALA A 332 22.80 -22.20 13.03
N GLY A 333 23.84 -22.26 13.86
CA GLY A 333 24.97 -23.21 13.74
C GLY A 333 24.59 -24.63 14.11
N VAL A 334 23.76 -25.29 13.32
CA VAL A 334 23.19 -26.60 13.60
C VAL A 334 23.22 -27.53 12.38
N SER A 335 23.09 -28.82 12.59
CA SER A 335 22.90 -29.78 11.52
C SER A 335 21.59 -29.53 10.74
N ARG A 336 21.50 -30.09 9.53
CA ARG A 336 20.27 -29.97 8.72
C ARG A 336 19.05 -30.56 9.42
N SER A 337 19.22 -31.68 10.12
CA SER A 337 18.15 -32.32 10.88
C SER A 337 17.63 -31.45 12.02
N ILE A 338 18.53 -30.76 12.70
CA ILE A 338 18.15 -29.81 13.75
C ILE A 338 17.54 -28.52 13.15
N ALA A 339 18.09 -28.04 12.03
CA ALA A 339 17.52 -26.88 11.30
C ALA A 339 16.06 -27.14 10.90
N GLU A 340 15.71 -28.36 10.51
CA GLU A 340 14.34 -28.79 10.23
C GLU A 340 13.44 -28.67 11.48
N GLN A 341 13.95 -29.08 12.66
CA GLN A 341 13.20 -28.88 13.92
C GLN A 341 13.00 -27.41 14.26
N LEU A 342 13.96 -26.55 13.93
CA LEU A 342 13.89 -25.10 14.11
C LEU A 342 13.00 -24.37 13.08
N THR A 343 12.20 -25.11 12.31
CA THR A 343 11.06 -24.59 11.55
C THR A 343 9.70 -25.01 12.15
N ARG A 344 9.73 -25.71 13.29
CA ARG A 344 8.53 -26.14 14.00
C ARG A 344 8.22 -25.21 15.16
N PRO A 345 6.93 -24.92 15.42
CA PRO A 345 6.55 -23.86 16.37
C PRO A 345 6.96 -24.14 17.82
N VAL A 346 6.80 -25.37 18.32
CA VAL A 346 7.05 -25.66 19.74
C VAL A 346 8.55 -25.69 20.07
N PRO A 347 9.41 -26.48 19.37
CA PRO A 347 10.85 -26.44 19.60
C PRO A 347 11.44 -25.04 19.50
N LEU A 348 10.96 -24.27 18.53
CA LEU A 348 11.43 -22.92 18.27
C LEU A 348 11.00 -21.93 19.39
N ALA A 349 9.75 -22.00 19.85
CA ALA A 349 9.26 -21.16 20.94
C ALA A 349 9.97 -21.46 22.26
N ASP A 350 10.17 -22.74 22.62
CA ASP A 350 10.86 -23.15 23.84
C ASP A 350 12.32 -22.66 23.85
N LEU A 351 13.04 -22.74 22.71
CA LEU A 351 14.38 -22.17 22.57
C LEU A 351 14.34 -20.62 22.66
N GLY A 352 13.31 -20.02 22.07
CA GLY A 352 13.10 -18.56 22.05
C GLY A 352 13.00 -17.96 23.46
N GLU A 353 12.33 -18.63 24.40
CA GLU A 353 12.27 -18.17 25.79
C GLU A 353 13.67 -18.14 26.47
N ARG A 354 14.55 -19.10 26.17
CA ARG A 354 15.91 -19.08 26.66
C ARG A 354 16.71 -17.92 26.10
N ILE A 355 16.60 -17.70 24.79
CA ILE A 355 17.22 -16.54 24.09
C ILE A 355 16.68 -15.22 24.66
N GLY A 356 15.37 -15.10 24.89
CA GLY A 356 14.75 -13.91 25.47
C GLY A 356 15.33 -13.55 26.85
N ARG A 357 15.48 -14.54 27.75
CA ARG A 357 16.12 -14.32 29.05
C ARG A 357 17.58 -13.87 28.91
N ARG A 358 18.34 -14.50 28.02
CA ARG A 358 19.73 -14.11 27.76
C ARG A 358 19.87 -12.73 27.14
N ALA A 359 19.03 -12.41 26.16
CA ALA A 359 19.02 -11.10 25.50
C ALA A 359 18.64 -9.97 26.49
N HIS A 360 17.67 -10.20 27.39
CA HIS A 360 17.34 -9.28 28.48
C HIS A 360 18.58 -8.97 29.37
N GLN A 361 19.28 -10.01 29.84
CA GLN A 361 20.46 -9.85 30.67
C GLN A 361 21.57 -9.07 29.93
N GLN A 362 21.79 -9.38 28.67
CA GLN A 362 22.79 -8.69 27.85
C GLN A 362 22.38 -7.23 27.58
N ALA A 363 21.12 -6.94 27.28
CA ALA A 363 20.62 -5.60 27.06
C ALA A 363 20.70 -4.73 28.33
N ALA A 364 20.42 -5.31 29.51
CA ALA A 364 20.55 -4.64 30.80
C ALA A 364 22.01 -4.24 31.11
N ALA A 365 22.99 -5.07 30.71
CA ALA A 365 24.41 -4.82 30.89
C ALA A 365 24.98 -3.82 29.85
N ARG A 366 24.35 -3.64 28.68
CA ARG A 366 24.83 -2.76 27.61
C ARG A 366 24.36 -1.32 27.78
N VAL A 367 25.33 -0.38 27.79
CA VAL A 367 25.03 1.06 27.83
C VAL A 367 24.51 1.50 26.46
N TRP A 368 23.62 2.47 26.47
CA TRP A 368 23.13 3.09 25.23
C TRP A 368 24.24 3.80 24.47
N VAL A 369 24.35 3.52 23.18
CA VAL A 369 25.20 4.29 22.27
C VAL A 369 24.57 5.65 22.04
N THR A 370 25.30 6.73 22.37
CA THR A 370 24.81 8.12 22.33
C THR A 370 25.24 8.89 21.08
N GLY A 371 26.07 8.30 20.20
CA GLY A 371 26.53 8.94 18.98
C GLY A 371 27.39 7.99 18.14
N GLY A 372 27.71 8.44 16.90
CA GLY A 372 28.57 7.68 15.99
C GLY A 372 27.92 6.42 15.40
N LEU A 373 26.57 6.33 15.45
CA LEU A 373 25.85 5.26 14.76
C LEU A 373 25.91 5.51 13.24
N THR A 374 26.33 4.49 12.51
CA THR A 374 26.33 4.47 11.05
C THR A 374 25.81 3.13 10.56
N PRO A 375 25.15 3.05 9.40
CA PRO A 375 24.93 1.77 8.74
C PRO A 375 26.25 1.07 8.50
N ALA A 376 26.30 -0.22 8.81
CA ALA A 376 27.51 -1.03 8.64
C ALA A 376 27.95 -0.96 7.17
N ARG A 377 29.18 -0.62 6.96
CA ARG A 377 29.86 -1.01 5.72
C ARG A 377 29.98 -2.51 5.84
N SER A 378 29.39 -3.29 4.92
CA SER A 378 29.52 -4.74 4.98
C SER A 378 30.97 -5.14 5.16
N PRO A 379 31.38 -5.68 6.34
CA PRO A 379 32.77 -6.06 6.55
C PRO A 379 33.03 -7.22 5.62
N GLY A 380 34.02 -7.10 4.74
CA GLY A 380 34.52 -8.24 3.99
C GLY A 380 33.73 -8.64 2.77
N ALA A 381 33.25 -7.68 1.95
CA ALA A 381 32.90 -7.98 0.55
C ALA A 381 34.04 -8.72 -0.19
N GLN A 382 35.28 -8.66 0.32
CA GLN A 382 36.39 -9.45 -0.19
C GLN A 382 36.46 -10.91 0.33
N ALA A 383 35.91 -11.20 1.50
CA ALA A 383 35.95 -12.56 2.10
C ALA A 383 34.64 -13.34 1.87
N ALA A 384 33.49 -12.68 1.91
CA ALA A 384 32.18 -13.29 1.68
C ALA A 384 31.87 -13.57 0.19
N ALA A 385 32.58 -12.94 -0.73
CA ALA A 385 32.36 -13.05 -2.18
C ALA A 385 32.63 -14.45 -2.77
N ARG A 386 33.20 -15.39 -1.99
CA ARG A 386 33.48 -16.76 -2.49
C ARG A 386 32.37 -17.77 -2.21
N ASP A 387 31.53 -17.55 -1.21
CA ASP A 387 30.63 -18.58 -0.68
C ASP A 387 29.14 -18.21 -0.66
N TRP A 388 28.79 -16.99 -1.09
CA TRP A 388 27.42 -16.53 -1.23
C TRP A 388 27.25 -15.81 -2.57
N PRO A 389 26.09 -15.90 -3.23
CA PRO A 389 25.82 -15.11 -4.42
C PRO A 389 26.10 -13.64 -4.14
N SER A 390 26.99 -13.06 -4.92
CA SER A 390 27.48 -11.68 -4.82
C SER A 390 26.36 -10.62 -4.94
N ASP A 391 25.19 -11.02 -5.40
CA ASP A 391 24.01 -10.24 -5.65
C ASP A 391 23.21 -9.82 -4.38
N LEU A 392 23.62 -10.28 -3.19
CA LEU A 392 22.95 -9.90 -1.93
C LEU A 392 23.79 -8.96 -1.04
N ALA A 393 25.07 -8.79 -1.34
CA ALA A 393 25.94 -7.91 -0.55
C ALA A 393 25.84 -6.45 -1.02
N VAL A 394 25.44 -5.54 -0.14
CA VAL A 394 25.61 -4.11 -0.35
C VAL A 394 27.10 -3.78 -0.22
N ARG A 395 27.75 -3.37 -1.31
CA ARG A 395 29.17 -3.03 -1.30
C ARG A 395 29.42 -1.55 -1.01
N PRO A 396 30.51 -1.20 -0.29
CA PRO A 396 30.88 0.19 -0.01
C PRO A 396 31.62 0.89 -1.15
N ASP A 397 31.94 0.19 -2.25
CA ASP A 397 32.81 0.74 -3.31
C ASP A 397 32.02 1.33 -4.48
N ALA A 398 32.01 2.66 -4.54
CA ALA A 398 31.45 3.43 -5.65
C ALA A 398 32.14 3.17 -7.02
N ALA A 399 33.33 2.54 -7.03
CA ALA A 399 34.07 2.24 -8.28
C ALA A 399 33.44 1.10 -9.12
N ALA A 400 32.46 0.36 -8.58
CA ALA A 400 31.79 -0.75 -9.26
C ALA A 400 30.44 -0.39 -9.89
N VAL A 401 30.02 0.88 -9.84
CA VAL A 401 28.72 1.34 -10.35
C VAL A 401 28.71 1.31 -11.88
N ALA A 402 27.89 0.46 -12.46
CA ALA A 402 27.82 0.28 -13.93
C ALA A 402 27.22 1.48 -14.68
N ASP A 403 26.51 2.36 -13.96
CA ASP A 403 25.97 3.63 -14.47
C ASP A 403 26.15 4.71 -13.39
N ALA A 404 27.21 5.48 -13.52
CA ALA A 404 27.59 6.53 -12.55
C ALA A 404 26.57 7.68 -12.46
N GLU A 405 25.62 7.76 -13.42
CA GLU A 405 24.58 8.78 -13.47
C GLU A 405 23.28 8.36 -12.80
N ALA A 406 23.06 7.06 -12.58
CA ALA A 406 21.87 6.56 -11.91
C ALA A 406 22.03 6.53 -10.38
N ASP A 407 21.02 7.05 -9.67
CA ASP A 407 20.99 7.10 -8.21
C ASP A 407 19.65 6.58 -7.66
N VAL A 408 19.71 6.05 -6.45
CA VAL A 408 18.53 5.59 -5.73
C VAL A 408 17.84 6.77 -5.05
N SER A 409 16.55 6.88 -5.26
CA SER A 409 15.66 7.79 -4.54
C SER A 409 14.76 6.97 -3.60
N ASP A 410 14.86 7.20 -2.30
CA ASP A 410 14.10 6.51 -1.27
C ASP A 410 13.06 7.43 -0.63
N LEU A 411 11.95 6.82 -0.17
CA LEU A 411 11.03 7.51 0.71
C LEU A 411 11.60 7.51 2.14
N LEU A 412 11.64 8.68 2.80
CA LEU A 412 12.27 8.88 4.10
C LEU A 412 11.32 9.62 5.07
N THR A 413 10.03 9.30 5.06
CA THR A 413 9.01 10.02 5.86
C THR A 413 8.98 9.64 7.34
N GLY A 414 9.66 8.54 7.73
CA GLY A 414 9.53 7.96 9.06
C GLY A 414 8.24 7.16 9.22
N HIS A 415 8.09 6.43 10.32
CA HIS A 415 6.93 5.58 10.54
C HIS A 415 5.62 6.36 10.73
N ARG A 416 5.72 7.64 11.10
CA ARG A 416 4.61 8.60 11.22
C ARG A 416 5.05 9.94 10.62
N ARG A 417 4.51 10.30 9.48
CA ARG A 417 4.96 11.44 8.66
C ARG A 417 5.04 12.78 9.41
N TYR A 418 4.12 13.04 10.31
CA TYR A 418 4.01 14.33 11.02
C TYR A 418 4.50 14.29 12.47
N VAL A 419 4.76 13.12 13.00
CA VAL A 419 5.46 12.99 14.28
C VAL A 419 6.93 13.15 13.98
N ARG A 420 7.47 14.34 14.16
CA ARG A 420 8.92 14.53 14.17
C ARG A 420 9.45 13.65 15.29
N SER A 421 10.12 12.57 14.89
CA SER A 421 10.79 11.70 15.85
C SER A 421 11.71 12.54 16.70
N SER A 422 11.43 12.64 18.00
CA SER A 422 12.38 13.19 18.99
C SER A 422 13.69 12.39 19.01
N LEU A 423 13.72 11.26 18.30
CA LEU A 423 14.84 10.34 18.20
C LEU A 423 15.88 10.74 17.13
N GLY A 424 15.56 11.74 16.27
CA GLY A 424 16.48 12.26 15.28
C GLY A 424 16.71 11.36 14.07
N THR A 425 17.89 11.48 13.46
CA THR A 425 18.30 10.74 12.27
C THR A 425 19.63 10.02 12.49
N VAL A 426 19.92 9.03 11.64
CA VAL A 426 21.21 8.34 11.53
C VAL A 426 21.77 8.60 10.14
N PRO A 427 23.01 9.15 9.99
CA PRO A 427 23.60 9.39 8.69
C PRO A 427 23.96 8.06 8.01
N GLN A 428 23.42 7.84 6.82
CA GLN A 428 23.80 6.73 5.94
C GLN A 428 24.86 7.23 4.96
N PRO A 429 26.03 6.60 4.86
CA PRO A 429 27.03 6.91 3.83
C PRO A 429 26.51 6.46 2.46
N GLU A 430 27.24 6.86 1.41
CA GLU A 430 27.02 6.34 0.06
C GLU A 430 27.18 4.80 0.05
N LEU A 431 26.24 4.12 -0.64
CA LEU A 431 26.20 2.67 -0.78
C LEU A 431 26.03 2.28 -2.26
N ALA A 432 26.44 1.07 -2.60
CA ALA A 432 26.11 0.42 -3.87
C ALA A 432 25.02 -0.66 -3.64
N ILE A 433 23.95 -0.59 -4.42
CA ILE A 433 22.82 -1.53 -4.36
C ILE A 433 22.93 -2.52 -5.53
N PRO A 434 22.89 -3.85 -5.29
CA PRO A 434 23.00 -4.84 -6.34
C PRO A 434 21.81 -4.82 -7.29
N VAL A 435 22.06 -5.02 -8.58
CA VAL A 435 21.02 -5.13 -9.61
C VAL A 435 20.66 -6.59 -9.82
N TRP A 436 19.42 -6.97 -9.46
CA TRP A 436 18.92 -8.33 -9.56
C TRP A 436 18.36 -8.71 -10.93
N GLY A 437 18.10 -7.73 -11.80
CA GLY A 437 17.58 -7.98 -13.14
C GLY A 437 17.35 -6.71 -13.95
N ALA A 438 17.11 -6.92 -15.26
CA ALA A 438 16.74 -5.84 -16.19
C ALA A 438 15.62 -6.32 -17.12
N TYR A 439 14.63 -5.45 -17.32
CA TYR A 439 13.41 -5.69 -18.06
C TYR A 439 13.09 -4.50 -18.99
N ASP A 440 12.20 -4.72 -19.93
CA ASP A 440 11.64 -3.61 -20.71
C ASP A 440 10.60 -2.85 -19.89
N VAL A 441 9.70 -3.60 -19.23
CA VAL A 441 8.66 -3.03 -18.38
C VAL A 441 8.71 -3.68 -16.99
N VAL A 442 8.78 -2.86 -15.95
CA VAL A 442 8.63 -3.30 -14.56
C VAL A 442 7.32 -2.79 -14.02
N VAL A 443 6.40 -3.71 -13.69
CA VAL A 443 5.10 -3.40 -13.07
C VAL A 443 5.19 -3.65 -11.58
N VAL A 444 4.98 -2.63 -10.76
CA VAL A 444 5.02 -2.72 -9.31
C VAL A 444 3.61 -2.75 -8.74
N GLY A 445 3.21 -3.90 -8.21
CA GLY A 445 1.87 -4.22 -7.73
C GLY A 445 1.14 -5.20 -8.65
N GLY A 446 0.88 -6.40 -8.15
CA GLY A 446 0.14 -7.48 -8.83
C GLY A 446 -1.37 -7.42 -8.59
N GLY A 447 -1.93 -6.21 -8.50
CA GLY A 447 -3.34 -5.95 -8.24
C GLY A 447 -4.19 -5.77 -9.50
N THR A 448 -5.37 -5.16 -9.30
CA THR A 448 -6.41 -4.96 -10.33
C THR A 448 -5.90 -4.28 -11.60
N SER A 449 -5.02 -3.29 -11.49
CA SER A 449 -4.45 -2.58 -12.64
C SER A 449 -3.12 -3.18 -13.11
N GLY A 450 -2.31 -3.72 -12.21
CA GLY A 450 -0.97 -4.21 -12.55
C GLY A 450 -0.98 -5.47 -13.40
N ILE A 451 -1.88 -6.41 -13.11
CA ILE A 451 -2.02 -7.64 -13.90
C ILE A 451 -2.32 -7.33 -15.38
N PRO A 452 -3.38 -6.54 -15.72
CA PRO A 452 -3.62 -6.19 -17.12
C PRO A 452 -2.51 -5.36 -17.75
N ALA A 453 -1.81 -4.52 -16.98
CA ALA A 453 -0.66 -3.77 -17.48
C ALA A 453 0.49 -4.70 -17.89
N ALA A 454 0.84 -5.67 -17.04
CA ALA A 454 1.87 -6.65 -17.36
C ALA A 454 1.52 -7.51 -18.58
N LEU A 455 0.26 -7.99 -18.65
CA LEU A 455 -0.23 -8.78 -19.78
C LEU A 455 -0.20 -8.00 -21.09
N ALA A 456 -0.67 -6.75 -21.07
CA ALA A 456 -0.70 -5.92 -22.26
C ALA A 456 0.70 -5.66 -22.80
N ALA A 457 1.67 -5.38 -21.93
CA ALA A 457 3.06 -5.16 -22.31
C ALA A 457 3.71 -6.45 -22.84
N ALA A 458 3.55 -7.58 -22.16
CA ALA A 458 4.14 -8.85 -22.57
C ALA A 458 3.57 -9.37 -23.88
N ARG A 459 2.25 -9.23 -24.12
CA ARG A 459 1.61 -9.59 -25.41
C ARG A 459 2.09 -8.75 -26.59
N GLN A 460 2.73 -7.60 -26.30
CA GLN A 460 3.41 -6.78 -27.32
C GLN A 460 4.90 -7.15 -27.48
N GLY A 461 5.37 -8.22 -26.85
CA GLY A 461 6.73 -8.74 -26.95
C GLY A 461 7.73 -8.09 -25.99
N ALA A 462 7.30 -7.26 -25.04
CA ALA A 462 8.17 -6.71 -24.01
C ALA A 462 8.56 -7.79 -22.98
N LYS A 463 9.80 -7.76 -22.50
CA LYS A 463 10.23 -8.53 -21.33
C LYS A 463 9.70 -7.86 -20.07
N VAL A 464 8.80 -8.53 -19.36
CA VAL A 464 8.06 -7.92 -18.26
C VAL A 464 8.34 -8.62 -16.91
N LEU A 465 8.54 -7.81 -15.87
CA LEU A 465 8.50 -8.26 -14.48
C LEU A 465 7.28 -7.64 -13.78
N ILE A 466 6.53 -8.45 -13.05
CA ILE A 466 5.55 -7.98 -12.06
C ILE A 466 6.04 -8.27 -10.65
N VAL A 467 6.04 -7.25 -9.80
CA VAL A 467 6.46 -7.32 -8.40
C VAL A 467 5.23 -7.21 -7.50
N GLU A 468 5.06 -8.16 -6.57
CA GLU A 468 3.94 -8.18 -5.62
C GLU A 468 4.45 -8.26 -4.18
N MET A 469 3.98 -7.37 -3.32
CA MET A 469 4.41 -7.33 -1.91
C MET A 469 3.87 -8.50 -1.07
N LEU A 470 2.76 -9.11 -1.52
CA LEU A 470 2.14 -10.25 -0.87
C LEU A 470 2.51 -11.57 -1.56
N GLY A 471 2.17 -12.68 -0.94
CA GLY A 471 2.34 -14.02 -1.50
C GLY A 471 1.25 -14.40 -2.52
N GLN A 472 0.42 -13.47 -2.99
CA GLN A 472 -0.68 -13.73 -3.90
C GLN A 472 -0.99 -12.51 -4.77
N LEU A 473 -1.36 -12.75 -6.04
CA LEU A 473 -1.88 -11.73 -6.95
C LEU A 473 -3.34 -11.36 -6.63
N GLY A 474 -3.82 -10.27 -7.24
CA GLY A 474 -5.22 -9.84 -7.20
C GLY A 474 -5.45 -8.54 -6.40
N GLY A 475 -4.55 -8.22 -5.47
CA GLY A 475 -4.60 -6.98 -4.68
C GLY A 475 -5.94 -6.80 -3.97
N ASN A 476 -6.44 -5.58 -3.90
CA ASN A 476 -7.65 -5.22 -3.16
C ASN A 476 -8.90 -5.98 -3.62
N ARG A 477 -8.98 -6.34 -4.89
CA ARG A 477 -10.12 -7.10 -5.45
C ARG A 477 -10.26 -8.50 -4.86
N GLU A 478 -9.15 -9.21 -4.67
CA GLU A 478 -9.12 -10.58 -4.17
C GLU A 478 -8.89 -10.66 -2.66
N LEU A 479 -8.04 -9.77 -2.13
CA LEU A 479 -7.47 -9.87 -0.79
C LEU A 479 -7.98 -8.80 0.18
N GLY A 480 -8.70 -7.78 -0.31
CA GLY A 480 -9.23 -6.70 0.52
C GLY A 480 -10.76 -6.71 0.59
N THR A 481 -11.40 -6.20 -0.44
CA THR A 481 -12.86 -6.15 -0.57
C THR A 481 -13.28 -6.73 -1.90
N PRO A 482 -13.47 -8.05 -2.02
CA PRO A 482 -13.95 -8.64 -3.25
C PRO A 482 -15.37 -8.14 -3.55
N GLY A 483 -15.49 -7.22 -4.51
CA GLY A 483 -16.76 -6.68 -4.98
C GLY A 483 -17.25 -7.41 -6.22
N TYR A 484 -18.48 -7.90 -6.19
CA TYR A 484 -19.17 -8.38 -7.38
C TYR A 484 -19.76 -7.19 -8.14
N TRP A 485 -19.09 -6.76 -9.22
CA TRP A 485 -19.69 -5.82 -10.15
C TRP A 485 -20.13 -6.54 -11.42
N LYS A 486 -21.43 -6.48 -11.72
CA LYS A 486 -21.99 -7.03 -12.95
C LYS A 486 -21.84 -6.02 -14.08
N GLY A 487 -21.18 -6.45 -15.15
CA GLY A 487 -21.37 -5.97 -16.52
C GLY A 487 -21.27 -4.46 -16.75
N TYR A 488 -20.08 -3.99 -17.07
CA TYR A 488 -19.89 -2.71 -17.74
C TYR A 488 -20.11 -2.87 -19.24
N PRO A 489 -20.63 -1.86 -19.94
CA PRO A 489 -20.90 -1.95 -21.37
C PRO A 489 -19.65 -1.90 -22.25
N TYR A 490 -18.46 -1.54 -21.71
CA TYR A 490 -17.22 -1.33 -22.46
C TYR A 490 -16.03 -2.10 -21.88
N GLY A 491 -15.11 -2.50 -22.78
CA GLY A 491 -13.80 -3.01 -22.47
C GLY A 491 -13.72 -4.46 -22.03
N PHE A 492 -12.65 -4.84 -21.39
CA PHE A 492 -12.31 -6.18 -20.91
C PHE A 492 -13.20 -6.72 -19.81
N ASN A 493 -14.43 -6.30 -19.70
CA ASN A 493 -15.41 -6.69 -18.69
C ASN A 493 -15.70 -8.18 -18.61
N GLN A 494 -15.22 -8.97 -19.53
CA GLN A 494 -15.34 -10.41 -19.50
C GLN A 494 -14.33 -11.09 -18.60
N TRP A 495 -13.37 -10.35 -18.06
CA TRP A 495 -12.32 -10.89 -17.23
C TRP A 495 -12.78 -11.09 -15.80
N LYS A 496 -13.32 -12.28 -15.55
CA LYS A 496 -13.69 -12.76 -14.22
C LYS A 496 -12.46 -13.34 -13.51
N TRP A 497 -11.33 -12.64 -13.53
CA TRP A 497 -10.12 -13.21 -12.96
C TRP A 497 -10.24 -13.50 -11.48
N ARG A 498 -9.95 -14.71 -11.14
CA ARG A 498 -9.38 -15.07 -9.87
C ARG A 498 -7.86 -14.97 -9.95
N ALA A 499 -7.19 -14.87 -8.80
CA ALA A 499 -5.73 -14.82 -8.74
C ALA A 499 -5.06 -15.97 -9.51
N VAL A 500 -5.67 -17.16 -9.51
CA VAL A 500 -5.17 -18.36 -10.22
C VAL A 500 -5.25 -18.20 -11.74
N GLU A 501 -6.35 -17.65 -12.26
CA GLU A 501 -6.54 -17.43 -13.69
C GLU A 501 -5.58 -16.34 -14.19
N ALA A 502 -5.41 -15.26 -13.41
CA ALA A 502 -4.46 -14.20 -13.71
C ALA A 502 -3.01 -14.72 -13.73
N PHE A 503 -2.65 -15.57 -12.78
CA PHE A 503 -1.34 -16.22 -12.76
C PHE A 503 -1.09 -17.05 -14.03
N ALA A 504 -2.07 -17.89 -14.44
CA ALA A 504 -1.94 -18.72 -15.61
C ALA A 504 -1.75 -17.89 -16.90
N GLU A 505 -2.50 -16.78 -17.06
CA GLU A 505 -2.36 -15.90 -18.21
C GLU A 505 -1.00 -15.16 -18.24
N LEU A 506 -0.53 -14.67 -17.09
CA LEU A 506 0.79 -14.05 -16.98
C LEU A 506 1.90 -15.03 -17.38
N ARG A 507 1.78 -16.30 -16.95
CA ARG A 507 2.76 -17.33 -17.32
C ARG A 507 2.70 -17.68 -18.79
N GLN A 508 1.51 -17.74 -19.40
CA GLN A 508 1.38 -17.94 -20.85
C GLN A 508 2.00 -16.79 -21.67
N ALA A 509 2.01 -15.58 -21.11
CA ALA A 509 2.63 -14.42 -21.70
C ALA A 509 4.13 -14.26 -21.34
N ASP A 510 4.74 -15.24 -20.68
CA ASP A 510 6.15 -15.24 -20.23
C ASP A 510 6.51 -14.06 -19.32
N VAL A 511 5.59 -13.66 -18.45
CA VAL A 511 5.84 -12.64 -17.43
C VAL A 511 6.56 -13.24 -16.24
N ASP A 512 7.67 -12.62 -15.81
CA ASP A 512 8.31 -12.95 -14.53
C ASP A 512 7.47 -12.39 -13.37
N ILE A 513 7.30 -13.19 -12.30
CA ILE A 513 6.49 -12.81 -11.15
C ILE A 513 7.33 -12.96 -9.87
N TRP A 514 7.47 -11.84 -9.12
CA TRP A 514 8.17 -11.83 -7.84
C TRP A 514 7.20 -11.52 -6.71
N TYR A 515 6.89 -12.54 -5.90
CA TYR A 515 6.04 -12.43 -4.71
C TYR A 515 6.85 -11.99 -3.49
N ASN A 516 6.17 -11.55 -2.43
CA ASN A 516 6.76 -11.16 -1.14
C ASN A 516 7.86 -10.10 -1.26
N THR A 517 7.77 -9.26 -2.28
CA THR A 517 8.76 -8.28 -2.69
C THR A 517 8.18 -6.87 -2.58
N LEU A 518 8.67 -6.09 -1.63
CA LEU A 518 8.22 -4.72 -1.39
C LEU A 518 9.06 -3.73 -2.20
N ALA A 519 8.44 -2.89 -3.01
CA ALA A 519 9.10 -1.73 -3.58
C ALA A 519 9.30 -0.65 -2.51
N CYS A 520 10.54 -0.23 -2.29
CA CYS A 520 10.91 0.73 -1.24
C CYS A 520 11.68 1.95 -1.75
N GLY A 521 11.94 2.02 -3.06
CA GLY A 521 12.63 3.14 -3.69
C GLY A 521 12.53 3.09 -5.21
N ALA A 522 12.97 4.15 -5.87
CA ALA A 522 13.10 4.25 -7.31
C ALA A 522 14.59 4.38 -7.70
N VAL A 523 14.95 3.93 -8.90
CA VAL A 523 16.25 4.23 -9.53
C VAL A 523 16.02 5.32 -10.55
N LYS A 524 16.77 6.42 -10.44
CA LYS A 524 16.62 7.62 -11.29
C LYS A 524 17.92 7.99 -11.97
N GLN A 525 17.81 8.42 -13.20
CA GLN A 525 18.84 9.16 -13.93
C GLN A 525 18.27 10.54 -14.23
N ALA A 526 18.71 11.55 -13.53
CA ALA A 526 18.08 12.88 -13.49
C ALA A 526 16.57 12.76 -13.19
N ASP A 527 15.71 13.23 -14.08
CA ASP A 527 14.25 13.15 -13.95
C ASP A 527 13.62 11.88 -14.53
N ARG A 528 14.43 10.97 -15.07
CA ARG A 528 13.96 9.70 -15.64
C ARG A 528 14.04 8.60 -14.57
N VAL A 529 12.92 7.94 -14.35
CA VAL A 529 12.88 6.68 -13.59
C VAL A 529 13.30 5.55 -14.52
N CYS A 530 14.35 4.83 -14.14
CA CYS A 530 14.94 3.73 -14.92
C CYS A 530 14.99 2.41 -14.13
N GLY A 531 14.26 2.32 -13.02
CA GLY A 531 14.15 1.09 -12.23
C GLY A 531 13.51 1.32 -10.88
N VAL A 532 13.50 0.27 -10.08
CA VAL A 532 12.93 0.26 -8.73
C VAL A 532 13.88 -0.41 -7.74
N VAL A 533 13.83 0.02 -6.49
CA VAL A 533 14.52 -0.64 -5.38
C VAL A 533 13.53 -1.50 -4.61
N LEU A 534 13.90 -2.73 -4.36
CA LEU A 534 13.08 -3.77 -3.78
C LEU A 534 13.66 -4.24 -2.45
N ALA A 535 12.81 -4.46 -1.46
CA ALA A 535 13.16 -5.06 -0.19
C ALA A 535 12.51 -6.44 -0.05
N THR A 536 13.29 -7.41 0.40
CA THR A 536 12.89 -8.81 0.61
C THR A 536 13.39 -9.28 1.98
N HIS A 537 13.10 -10.51 2.34
CA HIS A 537 13.69 -11.09 3.54
C HIS A 537 15.21 -11.43 3.39
N LEU A 538 15.76 -11.29 2.19
CA LEU A 538 17.20 -11.43 1.94
C LEU A 538 17.95 -10.10 2.00
N GLY A 539 17.26 -8.98 2.12
CA GLY A 539 17.81 -7.65 2.04
C GLY A 539 17.25 -6.84 0.87
N ARG A 540 18.04 -5.94 0.32
CA ARG A 540 17.65 -4.90 -0.64
C ARG A 540 18.42 -5.05 -1.95
N GLY A 541 17.72 -4.87 -3.08
CA GLY A 541 18.33 -4.86 -4.43
C GLY A 541 17.52 -4.03 -5.40
N ALA A 542 18.08 -3.76 -6.58
CA ALA A 542 17.44 -2.98 -7.63
C ALA A 542 17.04 -3.85 -8.82
N VAL A 543 16.00 -3.44 -9.53
CA VAL A 543 15.64 -3.96 -10.85
C VAL A 543 15.52 -2.78 -11.80
N LEU A 544 16.22 -2.89 -12.93
CA LEU A 544 16.19 -1.86 -13.99
C LEU A 544 15.04 -2.12 -14.96
N GLY A 545 14.45 -1.03 -15.48
CA GLY A 545 13.39 -1.07 -16.47
C GLY A 545 13.41 0.14 -17.39
N GLN A 546 13.12 -0.06 -18.67
CA GLN A 546 12.99 1.07 -19.61
C GLN A 546 11.77 1.92 -19.28
N VAL A 547 10.67 1.27 -18.85
CA VAL A 547 9.47 1.90 -18.28
C VAL A 547 9.10 1.19 -16.99
N VAL A 548 8.75 1.98 -15.97
CA VAL A 548 8.17 1.52 -14.71
C VAL A 548 6.69 1.89 -14.67
N ILE A 549 5.83 0.94 -14.26
CA ILE A 549 4.41 1.19 -14.03
C ILE A 549 4.14 1.03 -12.54
N ASP A 550 3.84 2.15 -11.87
CA ASP A 550 3.39 2.14 -10.48
C ASP A 550 1.92 1.72 -10.41
N ALA A 551 1.69 0.46 -10.09
CA ALA A 551 0.40 -0.16 -9.87
C ALA A 551 0.19 -0.57 -8.40
N THR A 552 0.96 0.04 -7.47
CA THR A 552 0.89 -0.27 -6.03
C THR A 552 -0.47 0.08 -5.43
N GLY A 553 -1.23 0.94 -6.10
CA GLY A 553 -2.49 1.50 -5.62
C GLY A 553 -2.30 2.59 -4.55
N ASP A 554 -1.07 2.79 -4.08
CA ASP A 554 -0.68 3.76 -3.04
C ASP A 554 0.34 4.78 -3.57
N ALA A 555 0.71 4.70 -4.86
CA ALA A 555 1.73 5.52 -5.51
C ALA A 555 3.10 5.46 -4.79
N ASP A 556 3.51 4.28 -4.35
CA ASP A 556 4.74 4.12 -3.55
C ASP A 556 5.99 4.41 -4.36
N VAL A 557 6.04 3.97 -5.64
CA VAL A 557 7.16 4.25 -6.54
C VAL A 557 7.18 5.72 -6.95
N CYS A 558 6.01 6.29 -7.27
CA CYS A 558 5.88 7.71 -7.58
C CYS A 558 6.36 8.58 -6.41
N ALA A 559 5.95 8.26 -5.18
CA ALA A 559 6.37 8.98 -3.98
C ALA A 559 7.88 8.84 -3.74
N ALA A 560 8.45 7.64 -3.90
CA ALA A 560 9.89 7.42 -3.78
C ALA A 560 10.69 8.15 -4.87
N ALA A 561 10.15 8.25 -6.09
CA ALA A 561 10.75 9.00 -7.18
C ALA A 561 10.70 10.53 -7.00
N GLY A 562 9.94 11.01 -6.01
CA GLY A 562 9.76 12.44 -5.74
C GLY A 562 8.62 13.09 -6.54
N ALA A 563 7.66 12.31 -7.04
CA ALA A 563 6.47 12.86 -7.68
C ALA A 563 5.65 13.71 -6.70
N GLY A 564 5.06 14.80 -7.19
CA GLY A 564 4.05 15.54 -6.44
C GLY A 564 2.76 14.73 -6.28
N PHE A 565 2.09 14.86 -5.15
CA PHE A 565 0.79 14.21 -4.92
C PHE A 565 -0.07 15.02 -3.94
N ALA A 566 -1.38 14.89 -4.08
CA ALA A 566 -2.32 15.28 -3.04
C ALA A 566 -2.53 14.08 -2.12
N TYR A 567 -2.45 14.29 -0.84
CA TYR A 567 -2.71 13.26 0.15
C TYR A 567 -3.88 13.71 1.02
N VAL A 568 -5.06 13.25 0.67
CA VAL A 568 -6.31 13.54 1.38
C VAL A 568 -6.35 14.99 1.86
N ASN A 569 -6.26 15.94 0.94
CA ASN A 569 -6.27 17.36 1.25
C ASN A 569 -5.60 17.68 2.58
N ASP A 570 -4.29 17.80 2.58
CA ASP A 570 -3.51 18.12 3.78
C ASP A 570 -4.25 19.19 4.61
N GLY A 571 -4.49 18.89 5.89
CA GLY A 571 -5.29 19.76 6.77
C GLY A 571 -6.80 19.51 6.77
N ASP A 572 -7.28 18.46 6.12
CA ASP A 572 -8.64 17.95 6.24
C ASP A 572 -8.66 16.44 6.56
N LEU A 573 -9.76 15.94 7.07
CA LEU A 573 -9.95 14.51 7.44
C LEU A 573 -10.93 13.82 6.46
N CYS A 574 -10.84 14.12 5.18
CA CYS A 574 -11.82 13.73 4.17
C CYS A 574 -11.41 12.51 3.33
N LEU A 575 -10.76 11.54 3.92
CA LEU A 575 -10.38 10.30 3.24
C LEU A 575 -11.62 9.48 2.86
N GLN A 576 -11.63 8.87 1.67
CA GLN A 576 -12.55 7.78 1.38
C GLN A 576 -12.13 6.54 2.17
N GLU A 577 -13.01 6.13 3.04
CA GLU A 577 -12.72 5.17 4.09
C GLU A 577 -12.34 3.79 3.59
N ALA A 578 -11.51 3.12 4.37
CA ALA A 578 -11.15 1.74 4.16
C ALA A 578 -12.23 0.79 4.69
N SER A 579 -12.19 -0.46 4.26
CA SER A 579 -13.00 -1.54 4.81
C SER A 579 -12.14 -2.77 5.10
N PHE A 580 -12.58 -3.55 6.08
CA PHE A 580 -12.00 -4.85 6.37
C PHE A 580 -13.11 -5.89 6.22
N ARG A 581 -12.87 -6.91 5.40
CA ARG A 581 -13.89 -7.94 5.16
C ARG A 581 -14.13 -8.77 6.42
N ASP A 582 -15.40 -9.19 6.62
CA ASP A 582 -15.85 -10.03 7.73
C ASP A 582 -15.75 -9.39 9.13
N VAL A 583 -15.64 -8.07 9.19
CA VAL A 583 -15.71 -7.30 10.43
C VAL A 583 -16.96 -6.44 10.40
N ASP A 584 -18.03 -6.88 11.06
CA ASP A 584 -19.36 -6.22 11.02
C ASP A 584 -19.37 -4.77 11.54
N LEU A 585 -18.42 -4.42 12.40
CA LEU A 585 -18.27 -3.07 12.98
C LEU A 585 -17.77 -2.05 11.94
N TYR A 586 -17.35 -2.50 10.75
CA TYR A 586 -16.54 -1.73 9.81
C TYR A 586 -17.09 -1.71 8.39
N ALA A 587 -18.37 -1.89 8.22
CA ALA A 587 -18.96 -1.68 6.91
C ALA A 587 -18.66 -0.25 6.45
N ASN A 588 -17.46 -0.03 5.91
CA ASN A 588 -17.04 1.16 5.16
C ASN A 588 -16.53 2.39 5.94
N VAL A 589 -15.89 2.26 7.13
CA VAL A 589 -15.67 3.41 8.04
C VAL A 589 -14.29 3.48 8.68
N LEU A 590 -13.26 2.92 8.10
CA LEU A 590 -11.92 3.00 8.71
C LEU A 590 -11.13 4.19 8.18
N PRO A 591 -10.85 5.23 8.98
CA PRO A 591 -9.90 6.28 8.62
C PRO A 591 -8.48 5.74 8.78
N LEU A 592 -7.91 5.22 7.71
CA LEU A 592 -6.59 4.60 7.71
C LEU A 592 -5.58 5.43 6.91
N ASP A 593 -4.48 5.80 7.54
CA ASP A 593 -3.29 6.29 6.83
C ASP A 593 -2.39 5.10 6.45
N HIS A 594 -2.32 4.76 5.15
CA HIS A 594 -1.54 3.62 4.67
C HIS A 594 -0.02 3.81 4.82
N ALA A 595 0.44 5.05 4.96
CA ALA A 595 1.85 5.39 5.15
C ALA A 595 2.25 5.47 6.64
N ASP A 596 1.29 5.38 7.58
CA ASP A 596 1.55 5.25 9.01
C ASP A 596 1.61 3.75 9.37
N VAL A 597 2.81 3.23 9.56
CA VAL A 597 3.05 1.79 9.80
C VAL A 597 2.44 1.32 11.13
N HIS A 598 2.44 2.17 12.14
CA HIS A 598 1.82 1.87 13.43
C HIS A 598 0.29 1.78 13.27
N SER A 599 -0.33 2.77 12.63
CA SER A 599 -1.77 2.77 12.34
C SER A 599 -2.18 1.55 11.53
N LEU A 600 -1.44 1.22 10.46
CA LEU A 600 -1.70 0.04 9.62
C LEU A 600 -1.59 -1.26 10.43
N THR A 601 -0.58 -1.38 11.29
CA THR A 601 -0.39 -2.53 12.18
C THR A 601 -1.58 -2.68 13.14
N MET A 602 -1.94 -1.61 13.83
CA MET A 602 -3.03 -1.61 14.80
C MET A 602 -4.40 -1.89 14.16
N HIS A 603 -4.63 -1.43 12.92
CA HIS A 603 -5.85 -1.77 12.19
C HIS A 603 -5.99 -3.28 11.96
N HIS A 604 -4.91 -3.97 11.59
CA HIS A 604 -4.95 -5.42 11.44
C HIS A 604 -5.24 -6.14 12.76
N VAL A 605 -4.58 -5.73 13.83
CA VAL A 605 -4.75 -6.31 15.17
C VAL A 605 -6.18 -6.10 15.67
N LEU A 606 -6.62 -4.85 15.69
CA LEU A 606 -7.93 -4.49 16.24
C LEU A 606 -9.09 -5.04 15.41
N ALA A 607 -8.93 -5.10 14.07
CA ALA A 607 -9.90 -5.73 13.19
C ALA A 607 -10.04 -7.23 13.48
N ARG A 608 -8.94 -7.94 13.74
CA ARG A 608 -8.99 -9.35 14.18
C ARG A 608 -9.62 -9.53 15.56
N LYS A 609 -9.36 -8.61 16.49
CA LYS A 609 -9.99 -8.61 17.83
C LYS A 609 -11.49 -8.35 17.79
N ALA A 610 -11.90 -7.37 17.01
CA ALA A 610 -13.30 -6.93 16.91
C ALA A 610 -14.11 -7.77 15.91
N GLY A 611 -13.46 -8.57 15.07
CA GLY A 611 -14.08 -9.34 14.00
C GLY A 611 -14.88 -10.54 14.49
N LYS A 612 -15.55 -11.19 13.55
CA LYS A 612 -16.33 -12.41 13.82
C LYS A 612 -15.42 -13.52 14.31
N GLN A 613 -15.80 -14.14 15.40
CA GLN A 613 -14.98 -15.18 16.06
C GLN A 613 -15.00 -16.51 15.28
N ASP A 614 -15.99 -16.74 14.44
CA ASP A 614 -16.17 -17.93 13.62
C ASP A 614 -15.51 -17.84 12.23
N VAL A 615 -14.86 -16.73 11.89
CA VAL A 615 -14.12 -16.58 10.65
C VAL A 615 -12.90 -17.48 10.65
N TRP A 616 -12.73 -18.27 9.56
CA TRP A 616 -11.59 -19.17 9.41
C TRP A 616 -10.26 -18.43 9.41
N ASP A 617 -10.13 -17.41 8.56
CA ASP A 617 -8.97 -16.52 8.48
C ASP A 617 -9.38 -15.16 7.93
N TYR A 618 -8.61 -14.11 8.23
CA TYR A 618 -8.81 -12.77 7.72
C TYR A 618 -7.91 -12.51 6.51
N TYR A 619 -8.39 -11.67 5.60
CA TYR A 619 -7.60 -11.25 4.46
C TYR A 619 -6.37 -10.46 4.91
N PRO A 620 -5.21 -10.66 4.24
CA PRO A 620 -3.97 -9.99 4.63
C PRO A 620 -3.92 -8.52 4.20
N LEU A 621 -4.95 -8.00 3.52
CA LEU A 621 -4.97 -6.64 2.99
C LEU A 621 -6.22 -5.89 3.44
N VAL A 622 -6.04 -4.65 3.91
CA VAL A 622 -7.14 -3.72 4.16
C VAL A 622 -7.65 -3.17 2.83
N GLY A 623 -8.97 -3.14 2.66
CA GLY A 623 -9.62 -2.59 1.47
C GLY A 623 -9.58 -1.07 1.43
N LEU A 624 -8.45 -0.51 1.05
CA LEU A 624 -8.27 0.93 0.88
C LEU A 624 -8.99 1.44 -0.36
N ARG A 625 -9.68 2.58 -0.26
CA ARG A 625 -10.35 3.25 -1.38
C ARG A 625 -9.58 4.44 -1.91
N GLU A 626 -8.93 5.18 -1.04
CA GLU A 626 -8.15 6.35 -1.38
C GLU A 626 -6.82 6.37 -0.62
N THR A 627 -5.78 6.85 -1.29
CA THR A 627 -4.44 7.03 -0.76
C THR A 627 -3.81 8.29 -1.38
N ARG A 628 -2.55 8.30 -1.77
CA ARG A 628 -1.97 9.40 -2.53
C ARG A 628 -2.65 9.53 -3.89
N LEU A 629 -2.99 10.74 -4.31
CA LEU A 629 -3.42 11.08 -5.67
C LEU A 629 -2.27 11.80 -6.36
N VAL A 630 -1.64 11.17 -7.35
CA VAL A 630 -0.45 11.70 -8.01
C VAL A 630 -0.81 12.96 -8.78
N ARG A 631 0.04 13.98 -8.77
CA ARG A 631 -0.05 15.14 -9.65
C ARG A 631 0.59 14.79 -10.98
N GLY A 632 -0.26 14.51 -11.96
CA GLY A 632 0.16 14.25 -13.34
C GLY A 632 0.22 15.52 -14.18
N ASP A 633 0.59 15.36 -15.45
CA ASP A 633 0.58 16.45 -16.42
C ASP A 633 -0.85 17.00 -16.67
N HIS A 634 -1.88 16.23 -16.29
CA HIS A 634 -3.28 16.65 -16.20
C HIS A 634 -3.94 16.07 -14.96
N VAL A 635 -4.69 16.89 -14.23
CA VAL A 635 -5.52 16.47 -13.08
C VAL A 635 -6.98 16.59 -13.51
N ILE A 636 -7.71 15.49 -13.54
CA ILE A 636 -9.15 15.49 -13.87
C ILE A 636 -9.92 15.97 -12.66
N ASP A 637 -10.77 16.99 -12.84
CA ASP A 637 -11.64 17.53 -11.79
C ASP A 637 -13.13 17.31 -12.09
N VAL A 638 -13.98 17.73 -11.17
CA VAL A 638 -15.45 17.59 -11.30
C VAL A 638 -16.01 18.41 -12.45
N ILE A 639 -15.39 19.53 -12.80
CA ILE A 639 -15.80 20.34 -13.93
C ILE A 639 -15.60 19.58 -15.24
N ASP A 640 -14.45 18.88 -15.38
CA ASP A 640 -14.17 18.04 -16.54
C ASP A 640 -15.24 16.94 -16.71
N GLN A 641 -15.65 16.31 -15.58
CA GLN A 641 -16.69 15.27 -15.61
C GLN A 641 -18.06 15.83 -16.02
N ILE A 642 -18.50 16.93 -15.41
CA ILE A 642 -19.83 17.50 -15.67
C ILE A 642 -19.94 18.03 -17.10
N LEU A 643 -18.87 18.63 -17.63
CA LEU A 643 -18.81 19.11 -19.01
C LEU A 643 -18.55 18.00 -20.03
N GLY A 644 -18.27 16.76 -19.57
CA GLY A 644 -17.93 15.63 -20.46
C GLY A 644 -16.70 15.93 -21.31
N ARG A 645 -15.69 16.59 -20.76
CA ARG A 645 -14.50 17.04 -21.51
C ARG A 645 -13.75 15.85 -22.09
N THR A 646 -13.25 16.02 -23.28
CA THR A 646 -12.53 15.04 -24.06
C THR A 646 -11.10 15.50 -24.33
N TYR A 647 -10.22 14.54 -24.69
CA TYR A 647 -8.79 14.77 -24.79
C TYR A 647 -8.22 14.07 -26.00
N ARG A 648 -7.31 14.74 -26.74
CA ARG A 648 -6.58 14.14 -27.88
C ARG A 648 -5.79 12.89 -27.50
N ASP A 649 -5.37 12.79 -26.25
CA ASP A 649 -4.63 11.68 -25.66
C ASP A 649 -5.53 10.77 -24.80
N LEU A 650 -6.80 10.66 -25.15
CA LEU A 650 -7.74 9.71 -24.52
C LEU A 650 -7.24 8.28 -24.67
N ILE A 651 -7.12 7.55 -23.54
CA ILE A 651 -6.66 6.14 -23.50
C ILE A 651 -7.60 5.22 -22.74
N SER A 652 -8.51 5.76 -21.96
CA SER A 652 -9.50 4.95 -21.22
C SER A 652 -10.75 5.77 -20.93
N VAL A 653 -11.88 5.08 -20.76
CA VAL A 653 -13.13 5.68 -20.30
C VAL A 653 -13.58 4.93 -19.07
N SER A 654 -13.73 5.65 -17.96
CA SER A 654 -14.41 5.15 -16.77
C SER A 654 -15.91 5.34 -16.92
N TRP A 655 -16.68 4.31 -16.56
CA TRP A 655 -18.14 4.33 -16.68
C TRP A 655 -18.80 4.00 -15.35
N SER A 656 -18.42 4.75 -14.32
CA SER A 656 -18.89 4.54 -12.95
C SER A 656 -19.67 5.74 -12.43
N ALA A 657 -20.71 5.48 -11.66
CA ALA A 657 -21.39 6.52 -10.90
C ALA A 657 -20.52 6.99 -9.73
N TYR A 658 -20.79 8.18 -9.25
CA TYR A 658 -20.18 8.73 -8.05
C TYR A 658 -20.53 7.85 -6.83
N ASP A 659 -19.51 7.23 -6.21
CA ASP A 659 -19.64 6.31 -5.08
C ASP A 659 -18.68 6.71 -3.94
N PRO A 660 -18.95 7.83 -3.26
CA PRO A 660 -18.13 8.31 -2.17
C PRO A 660 -18.32 7.45 -0.92
N HIS A 661 -17.21 7.25 -0.19
CA HIS A 661 -17.18 6.61 1.11
C HIS A 661 -16.40 7.51 2.09
N GLY A 662 -16.87 8.69 2.32
CA GLY A 662 -16.25 9.72 3.14
C GLY A 662 -17.04 11.00 3.05
N TYR A 663 -16.40 12.13 3.29
CA TYR A 663 -17.05 13.45 3.23
C TYR A 663 -16.70 14.18 1.96
N HIS A 664 -17.54 15.15 1.61
CA HIS A 664 -17.20 16.15 0.62
C HIS A 664 -16.21 17.17 1.22
N ASN A 665 -15.21 17.56 0.44
CA ASN A 665 -14.25 18.60 0.82
C ASN A 665 -13.93 19.55 -0.32
N SER A 666 -14.64 19.43 -1.42
CA SER A 666 -14.43 20.24 -2.63
C SER A 666 -15.33 21.47 -2.60
N ASP A 667 -14.74 22.65 -2.76
CA ASP A 667 -15.48 23.91 -2.92
C ASP A 667 -16.48 23.82 -4.09
N LEU A 668 -16.14 23.03 -5.13
CA LEU A 668 -17.00 22.78 -6.28
C LEU A 668 -18.27 22.01 -5.89
N VAL A 669 -18.12 20.97 -5.06
CA VAL A 669 -19.27 20.19 -4.58
C VAL A 669 -20.16 21.03 -3.66
N TYR A 670 -19.56 21.80 -2.76
CA TYR A 670 -20.31 22.74 -1.92
C TYR A 670 -20.98 23.86 -2.73
N ALA A 671 -20.44 24.21 -3.89
CA ALA A 671 -21.12 25.14 -4.82
C ALA A 671 -22.29 24.52 -5.60
N GLY A 672 -22.45 23.19 -5.54
CA GLY A 672 -23.52 22.47 -6.24
C GLY A 672 -23.06 21.56 -7.39
N LEU A 673 -21.75 21.44 -7.63
CA LEU A 673 -21.19 20.60 -8.69
C LEU A 673 -20.92 19.17 -8.20
N MET A 674 -21.90 18.49 -7.63
CA MET A 674 -21.77 17.09 -7.30
C MET A 674 -21.88 16.22 -8.56
N PRO A 675 -20.96 15.24 -8.79
CA PRO A 675 -21.08 14.31 -9.90
C PRO A 675 -22.37 13.48 -9.79
N PRO A 676 -22.88 12.94 -10.91
CA PRO A 676 -24.07 12.10 -10.88
C PRO A 676 -23.86 10.83 -10.04
N THR A 677 -24.77 10.59 -9.10
CA THR A 677 -24.73 9.41 -8.21
C THR A 677 -25.37 8.19 -8.86
N LYS A 678 -25.20 7.00 -8.25
CA LYS A 678 -25.87 5.77 -8.66
C LYS A 678 -27.41 5.83 -8.62
N HIS A 679 -27.97 6.80 -7.94
CA HIS A 679 -29.41 7.03 -7.88
C HIS A 679 -29.92 7.83 -9.07
N GLU A 680 -29.08 8.69 -9.64
CA GLU A 680 -29.40 9.56 -10.78
C GLU A 680 -29.07 8.90 -12.12
N THR A 681 -28.00 8.07 -12.17
CA THR A 681 -27.54 7.43 -13.40
C THR A 681 -27.36 5.92 -13.22
N LYS A 682 -27.90 5.14 -14.17
CA LYS A 682 -27.66 3.69 -14.26
C LYS A 682 -27.36 3.33 -15.72
N PRO A 683 -26.20 2.75 -16.05
CA PRO A 683 -25.20 2.15 -15.15
C PRO A 683 -24.14 3.11 -14.59
N GLY A 684 -24.04 4.35 -15.05
CA GLY A 684 -23.03 5.32 -14.65
C GLY A 684 -22.97 6.47 -15.66
N PHE A 685 -21.91 7.24 -15.63
CA PHE A 685 -21.59 8.28 -16.61
C PHE A 685 -20.13 8.18 -17.05
N ALA A 686 -19.82 8.71 -18.23
CA ALA A 686 -18.47 8.62 -18.78
C ALA A 686 -17.54 9.65 -18.15
N THR A 687 -16.35 9.20 -17.71
CA THR A 687 -15.22 10.04 -17.40
C THR A 687 -14.09 9.68 -18.37
N TYR A 688 -13.67 10.64 -19.20
CA TYR A 688 -12.63 10.44 -20.21
C TYR A 688 -11.26 10.63 -19.57
N ILE A 689 -10.37 9.63 -19.69
CA ILE A 689 -9.07 9.60 -19.03
C ILE A 689 -7.96 9.77 -20.05
N PRO A 690 -7.25 10.93 -20.05
CA PRO A 690 -6.11 11.16 -20.92
C PRO A 690 -4.84 10.46 -20.43
N LEU A 691 -3.90 10.15 -21.32
CA LEU A 691 -2.58 9.64 -20.96
C LEU A 691 -1.84 10.56 -19.99
N ARG A 692 -1.99 11.87 -20.15
CA ARG A 692 -1.41 12.89 -19.25
C ARG A 692 -1.77 12.72 -17.77
N SER A 693 -2.89 12.09 -17.46
CA SER A 693 -3.27 11.79 -16.07
C SER A 693 -2.54 10.57 -15.47
N LEU A 694 -1.82 9.81 -16.32
CA LEU A 694 -0.97 8.71 -15.89
C LEU A 694 0.51 9.09 -15.81
N LEU A 695 0.87 10.27 -16.29
CA LEU A 695 2.26 10.76 -16.36
C LEU A 695 2.54 11.68 -15.16
N PRO A 696 3.31 11.24 -14.14
CA PRO A 696 3.68 12.11 -13.03
C PRO A 696 4.43 13.34 -13.54
N GLN A 697 4.01 14.52 -13.08
CA GLN A 697 4.58 15.79 -13.53
C GLN A 697 6.08 15.86 -13.20
N GLY A 698 6.89 16.25 -14.18
CA GLY A 698 8.34 16.43 -14.02
C GLY A 698 9.14 15.12 -13.97
N LEU A 699 8.52 13.94 -14.11
CA LEU A 699 9.22 12.66 -14.18
C LEU A 699 8.95 11.95 -15.50
N ASP A 700 9.98 11.31 -16.09
CA ASP A 700 9.86 10.46 -17.27
C ASP A 700 10.12 8.99 -16.95
N GLY A 701 9.79 8.07 -17.85
CA GLY A 701 9.97 6.62 -17.66
C GLY A 701 9.02 5.97 -16.63
N LEU A 702 8.06 6.71 -16.10
CA LEU A 702 7.12 6.27 -15.07
C LEU A 702 5.67 6.54 -15.48
N LEU A 703 4.82 5.52 -15.32
CA LEU A 703 3.37 5.61 -15.41
C LEU A 703 2.76 5.28 -14.06
N VAL A 704 1.67 5.95 -13.69
CA VAL A 704 0.86 5.61 -12.53
C VAL A 704 -0.50 5.08 -12.95
N VAL A 705 -0.94 3.97 -12.35
CA VAL A 705 -2.26 3.37 -12.60
C VAL A 705 -2.92 2.97 -11.28
N GLY A 706 -4.22 2.74 -11.33
CA GLY A 706 -4.95 2.35 -10.14
C GLY A 706 -5.68 3.53 -9.50
N ARG A 707 -6.02 3.38 -8.21
CA ARG A 707 -6.78 4.39 -7.45
C ARG A 707 -6.00 5.68 -7.15
N CYS A 708 -4.69 5.69 -7.38
CA CYS A 708 -3.80 6.85 -7.20
C CYS A 708 -3.58 7.69 -8.47
N LEU A 709 -4.44 7.50 -9.47
CA LEU A 709 -4.50 8.29 -10.71
C LEU A 709 -4.55 9.79 -10.42
N SER A 710 -4.06 10.59 -11.38
CA SER A 710 -4.08 12.06 -11.28
C SER A 710 -5.49 12.64 -11.48
N VAL A 711 -6.22 12.67 -10.38
CA VAL A 711 -7.60 13.19 -10.29
C VAL A 711 -7.79 13.91 -8.95
N THR A 712 -8.86 14.68 -8.83
CA THR A 712 -9.27 15.22 -7.53
C THR A 712 -9.96 14.16 -6.67
N HIS A 713 -10.05 14.39 -5.36
CA HIS A 713 -10.72 13.51 -4.40
C HIS A 713 -12.15 13.11 -4.86
N ASP A 714 -12.93 14.07 -5.33
CA ASP A 714 -14.31 13.79 -5.74
C ASP A 714 -14.38 12.94 -7.01
N VAL A 715 -13.50 13.19 -7.98
CA VAL A 715 -13.43 12.40 -9.22
C VAL A 715 -12.98 10.97 -8.93
N GLN A 716 -12.07 10.79 -7.95
CA GLN A 716 -11.54 9.49 -7.57
C GLN A 716 -12.67 8.49 -7.24
N ALA A 717 -13.75 8.96 -6.61
CA ALA A 717 -14.91 8.13 -6.26
C ALA A 717 -15.63 7.52 -7.47
N SER A 718 -15.44 8.04 -8.68
CA SER A 718 -16.06 7.54 -9.92
C SER A 718 -15.10 6.88 -10.90
N VAL A 719 -13.78 6.81 -10.61
CA VAL A 719 -12.79 6.23 -11.52
C VAL A 719 -11.98 5.09 -10.92
N ARG A 720 -12.31 4.66 -9.68
CA ARG A 720 -11.59 3.65 -8.93
C ARG A 720 -12.21 2.25 -8.96
N MET A 721 -13.26 2.03 -9.74
CA MET A 721 -13.95 0.75 -9.77
C MET A 721 -13.14 -0.31 -10.53
N ASN A 722 -13.31 -1.57 -10.15
CA ASN A 722 -12.48 -2.66 -10.67
C ASN A 722 -12.40 -2.73 -12.20
N ALA A 723 -13.53 -2.55 -12.90
CA ALA A 723 -13.55 -2.58 -14.36
C ALA A 723 -12.76 -1.43 -14.99
N ASP A 724 -12.92 -0.22 -14.44
CA ASP A 724 -12.20 0.97 -14.90
C ASP A 724 -10.70 0.78 -14.72
N LEU A 725 -10.29 0.25 -13.56
CA LEU A 725 -8.88 0.02 -13.22
C LEU A 725 -8.24 -1.09 -14.08
N ILE A 726 -9.00 -2.11 -14.49
CA ILE A 726 -8.55 -3.15 -15.43
C ILE A 726 -8.27 -2.52 -16.80
N ASN A 727 -9.21 -1.73 -17.33
CA ASN A 727 -9.08 -1.06 -18.62
C ASN A 727 -7.90 -0.08 -18.62
N LEU A 728 -7.77 0.71 -17.57
CA LEU A 728 -6.69 1.67 -17.39
C LEU A 728 -5.31 0.99 -17.33
N GLY A 729 -5.21 -0.09 -16.57
CA GLY A 729 -3.98 -0.88 -16.47
C GLY A 729 -3.55 -1.45 -17.83
N TYR A 730 -4.51 -2.03 -18.57
CA TYR A 730 -4.21 -2.52 -19.93
C TYR A 730 -3.71 -1.42 -20.86
N ALA A 731 -4.38 -0.27 -20.89
CA ALA A 731 -3.98 0.86 -21.72
C ALA A 731 -2.55 1.34 -21.38
N ALA A 732 -2.20 1.41 -20.11
CA ALA A 732 -0.87 1.81 -19.65
C ALA A 732 0.21 0.81 -20.09
N GLY A 733 -0.04 -0.50 -19.92
CA GLY A 733 0.91 -1.54 -20.32
C GLY A 733 1.13 -1.57 -21.82
N TYR A 734 0.06 -1.44 -22.62
CA TYR A 734 0.15 -1.35 -24.07
C TYR A 734 0.93 -0.11 -24.51
N THR A 735 0.64 1.05 -23.91
CA THR A 735 1.35 2.31 -24.18
C THR A 735 2.84 2.22 -23.87
N ALA A 736 3.21 1.62 -22.72
CA ALA A 736 4.60 1.41 -22.34
C ALA A 736 5.36 0.58 -23.37
N ALA A 737 4.82 -0.57 -23.77
CA ALA A 737 5.45 -1.44 -24.75
C ALA A 737 5.51 -0.79 -26.14
N HIS A 738 4.47 -0.03 -26.52
CA HIS A 738 4.46 0.69 -27.81
C HIS A 738 5.52 1.80 -27.83
N ALA A 739 5.67 2.57 -26.77
CA ALA A 739 6.70 3.60 -26.64
C ALA A 739 8.11 3.00 -26.76
N ILE A 740 8.39 1.88 -26.09
CA ILE A 740 9.67 1.18 -26.16
C ILE A 740 9.98 0.72 -27.60
N ARG A 741 9.02 0.06 -28.27
CA ARG A 741 9.19 -0.43 -29.63
C ARG A 741 9.43 0.67 -30.66
N SER A 742 8.78 1.82 -30.48
CA SER A 742 8.94 2.98 -31.36
C SER A 742 10.14 3.85 -31.01
N GLY A 743 10.87 3.57 -29.96
CA GLY A 743 11.97 4.40 -29.44
C GLY A 743 11.53 5.79 -28.94
N ALA A 744 10.24 5.95 -28.63
CA ALA A 744 9.67 7.19 -28.13
C ALA A 744 9.68 7.23 -26.59
N THR A 745 9.58 8.44 -26.02
CA THR A 745 9.26 8.59 -24.61
C THR A 745 7.73 8.45 -24.39
N LEU A 746 7.30 8.27 -23.15
CA LEU A 746 5.87 8.20 -22.80
C LEU A 746 5.10 9.48 -23.17
N ARG A 747 5.80 10.63 -23.26
CA ARG A 747 5.21 11.93 -23.60
C ARG A 747 5.22 12.22 -25.09
N THR A 748 6.06 11.53 -25.88
CA THR A 748 6.21 11.75 -27.31
C THR A 748 5.71 10.59 -28.17
N VAL A 749 5.17 9.53 -27.53
CA VAL A 749 4.63 8.36 -28.21
C VAL A 749 3.48 8.74 -29.14
N GLU A 750 3.43 8.13 -30.32
CA GLU A 750 2.33 8.32 -31.26
C GLU A 750 1.04 7.68 -30.72
N LEU A 751 0.00 8.48 -30.55
CA LEU A 751 -1.25 8.06 -29.91
C LEU A 751 -2.20 7.30 -30.84
N GLY A 752 -2.16 7.61 -32.14
CA GLY A 752 -3.09 7.03 -33.13
C GLY A 752 -3.14 5.50 -33.08
N PRO A 753 -2.01 4.80 -33.23
CA PRO A 753 -1.97 3.33 -33.22
C PRO A 753 -2.41 2.75 -31.86
N ILE A 754 -2.13 3.44 -30.76
CA ILE A 754 -2.56 3.04 -29.41
C ILE A 754 -4.08 3.13 -29.30
N GLN A 755 -4.66 4.26 -29.68
CA GLN A 755 -6.11 4.49 -29.62
C GLN A 755 -6.88 3.57 -30.56
N ASP A 756 -6.33 3.28 -31.75
CA ASP A 756 -6.93 2.35 -32.71
C ASP A 756 -7.01 0.93 -32.11
N HIS A 757 -5.92 0.47 -31.49
CA HIS A 757 -5.90 -0.81 -30.79
C HIS A 757 -6.90 -0.84 -29.61
N LEU A 758 -6.91 0.21 -28.78
CA LEU A 758 -7.83 0.29 -27.64
C LEU A 758 -9.29 0.31 -28.09
N ALA A 759 -9.60 0.88 -29.26
CA ALA A 759 -10.92 0.84 -29.86
C ALA A 759 -11.27 -0.52 -30.46
N GLU A 760 -10.29 -1.21 -31.06
CA GLU A 760 -10.47 -2.57 -31.60
C GLU A 760 -10.86 -3.56 -30.49
N ILE A 761 -10.20 -3.50 -29.35
CA ILE A 761 -10.47 -4.39 -28.22
C ILE A 761 -11.64 -3.92 -27.33
N GLY A 762 -12.22 -2.73 -27.61
CA GLY A 762 -13.35 -2.17 -26.87
C GLY A 762 -12.98 -1.53 -25.52
N ASN A 763 -11.71 -1.19 -25.27
CA ASN A 763 -11.32 -0.44 -24.07
C ASN A 763 -11.81 1.03 -24.12
N ILE A 764 -11.81 1.62 -25.30
CA ILE A 764 -12.61 2.79 -25.64
C ILE A 764 -13.60 2.39 -26.75
N SER A 765 -14.71 3.11 -26.91
CA SER A 765 -15.62 2.78 -28.01
C SER A 765 -15.07 3.28 -29.36
N ARG A 766 -15.54 2.68 -30.48
CA ARG A 766 -15.20 3.20 -31.80
C ARG A 766 -15.71 4.62 -32.00
N GLU A 767 -16.84 4.95 -31.39
CA GLU A 767 -17.38 6.31 -31.41
C GLU A 767 -16.46 7.27 -30.64
N ASP A 768 -16.01 6.90 -29.44
CA ASP A 768 -15.07 7.72 -28.66
C ASP A 768 -13.76 7.93 -29.43
N ARG A 769 -13.25 6.89 -30.12
CA ARG A 769 -12.04 7.01 -30.96
C ARG A 769 -12.22 8.06 -32.05
N LEU A 770 -13.36 8.09 -32.70
CA LEU A 770 -13.62 9.01 -33.82
C LEU A 770 -14.00 10.42 -33.38
N GLN A 771 -14.69 10.58 -32.27
CA GLN A 771 -15.31 11.84 -31.86
C GLN A 771 -14.69 12.47 -30.59
N ARG A 772 -14.05 11.66 -29.73
CA ARG A 772 -13.61 12.07 -28.39
C ARG A 772 -12.09 12.14 -28.22
N CYS A 773 -11.31 11.61 -29.17
CA CYS A 773 -9.85 11.74 -29.18
C CYS A 773 -9.42 13.13 -29.71
N VAL A 774 -10.05 14.17 -29.17
CA VAL A 774 -9.79 15.59 -29.44
C VAL A 774 -9.86 16.37 -28.12
N ASP A 775 -9.09 17.43 -28.02
CA ASP A 775 -9.17 18.29 -26.84
C ASP A 775 -10.46 19.12 -26.92
N SER A 776 -11.27 19.07 -25.86
CA SER A 776 -12.41 19.98 -25.70
C SER A 776 -11.91 21.44 -25.65
N PRO A 777 -12.55 22.36 -26.40
CA PRO A 777 -12.15 23.76 -26.34
C PRO A 777 -12.39 24.38 -24.95
N GLU A 778 -11.66 25.45 -24.67
CA GLU A 778 -11.97 26.28 -23.51
C GLU A 778 -13.20 27.17 -23.81
N PRO A 779 -14.01 27.47 -22.78
CA PRO A 779 -15.21 28.31 -22.95
C PRO A 779 -14.88 29.66 -23.57
N THR A 780 -15.69 30.07 -24.56
CA THR A 780 -15.65 31.42 -25.12
C THR A 780 -16.30 32.44 -24.20
N ASP A 781 -15.98 33.73 -24.35
CA ASP A 781 -16.62 34.78 -23.55
C ASP A 781 -18.14 34.91 -23.83
N ALA A 782 -18.60 34.46 -24.98
CA ALA A 782 -20.03 34.38 -25.28
C ALA A 782 -20.73 33.27 -24.46
N GLU A 783 -20.10 32.07 -24.39
CA GLU A 783 -20.62 30.98 -23.59
C GLU A 783 -20.59 31.31 -22.10
N LEU A 784 -19.50 31.96 -21.60
CA LEU A 784 -19.43 32.41 -20.20
C LEU A 784 -20.52 33.42 -19.86
N ARG A 785 -20.86 34.32 -20.79
CA ARG A 785 -21.99 35.23 -20.58
C ARG A 785 -23.34 34.53 -20.59
N ALA A 786 -23.56 33.59 -21.52
CA ALA A 786 -24.78 32.80 -21.57
C ALA A 786 -24.96 31.93 -20.31
N ALA A 787 -23.87 31.42 -19.72
CA ALA A 787 -23.92 30.61 -18.51
C ALA A 787 -24.47 31.36 -17.29
N LEU A 788 -24.40 32.71 -17.28
CA LEU A 788 -24.94 33.54 -16.18
C LEU A 788 -26.46 33.49 -16.07
N ASP A 789 -27.16 33.07 -17.12
CA ASP A 789 -28.63 33.09 -17.17
C ASP A 789 -29.26 31.97 -16.32
N ASP A 790 -28.53 30.84 -16.12
CA ASP A 790 -29.02 29.67 -15.38
C ASP A 790 -27.91 28.97 -14.57
N LEU A 791 -27.52 29.51 -13.44
CA LEU A 791 -26.51 28.92 -12.55
C LEU A 791 -27.04 27.82 -11.62
N GLU A 792 -28.33 27.51 -11.67
CA GLU A 792 -28.89 26.32 -11.03
C GLU A 792 -28.59 25.05 -11.89
N SER A 793 -28.33 25.22 -13.17
CA SER A 793 -27.90 24.17 -14.06
C SER A 793 -26.41 23.81 -13.81
N LYS A 794 -26.13 22.56 -13.40
CA LYS A 794 -24.76 22.08 -13.19
C LYS A 794 -23.83 22.33 -14.39
N PRO A 795 -24.22 22.06 -15.67
CA PRO A 795 -23.37 22.39 -16.81
C PRO A 795 -23.06 23.89 -16.96
N GLN A 796 -24.04 24.77 -16.73
CA GLN A 796 -23.82 26.22 -16.82
C GLN A 796 -22.90 26.72 -15.71
N LEU A 797 -23.09 26.25 -14.48
CA LEU A 797 -22.22 26.56 -13.35
C LEU A 797 -20.79 26.02 -13.60
N ALA A 798 -20.65 24.79 -14.08
CA ALA A 798 -19.35 24.21 -14.43
C ALA A 798 -18.66 25.02 -15.54
N MET A 799 -19.40 25.42 -16.58
CA MET A 799 -18.89 26.26 -17.66
C MET A 799 -18.33 27.59 -17.11
N LEU A 800 -19.10 28.25 -16.24
CA LEU A 800 -18.70 29.53 -15.63
C LEU A 800 -17.44 29.36 -14.76
N LEU A 801 -17.39 28.31 -13.92
CA LEU A 801 -16.26 28.07 -13.03
C LEU A 801 -15.00 27.64 -13.83
N ARG A 802 -15.16 26.97 -14.98
CA ARG A 802 -14.06 26.68 -15.91
C ARG A 802 -13.45 27.96 -16.47
N GLY A 803 -14.25 29.00 -16.69
CA GLY A 803 -13.74 30.32 -17.08
C GLY A 803 -12.87 31.00 -16.02
N GLY A 804 -12.99 30.60 -14.75
CA GLY A 804 -12.18 31.08 -13.65
C GLY A 804 -12.24 32.61 -13.51
N ARG A 805 -11.11 33.30 -13.47
CA ARG A 805 -11.04 34.78 -13.35
C ARG A 805 -11.68 35.51 -14.52
N ARG A 806 -11.78 34.91 -15.71
CA ARG A 806 -12.46 35.52 -16.89
C ARG A 806 -13.95 35.70 -16.63
N SER A 807 -14.56 34.84 -15.82
CA SER A 807 -15.99 34.92 -15.49
C SER A 807 -16.32 36.00 -14.48
N LEU A 808 -15.36 36.44 -13.65
CA LEU A 808 -15.63 37.38 -12.55
C LEU A 808 -16.28 38.72 -12.95
N PRO A 809 -15.83 39.43 -14.00
CA PRO A 809 -16.46 40.71 -14.36
C PRO A 809 -17.95 40.57 -14.69
N GLY A 810 -18.33 39.58 -15.50
CA GLY A 810 -19.70 39.29 -15.85
C GLY A 810 -20.54 38.84 -14.66
N LEU A 811 -19.98 37.95 -13.84
CA LEU A 811 -20.65 37.41 -12.65
C LEU A 811 -20.90 38.51 -11.59
N ARG A 812 -19.94 39.40 -11.34
CA ARG A 812 -20.11 40.56 -10.44
C ARG A 812 -21.22 41.49 -10.93
N ALA A 813 -21.25 41.83 -12.25
CA ALA A 813 -22.28 42.66 -12.82
C ALA A 813 -23.66 41.98 -12.72
N ALA A 814 -23.76 40.69 -13.06
CA ALA A 814 -25.01 39.93 -12.96
C ALA A 814 -25.49 39.79 -11.50
N PHE A 815 -24.57 39.61 -10.54
CA PHE A 815 -24.90 39.62 -9.12
C PHE A 815 -25.36 40.97 -8.61
N ALA A 816 -24.69 42.05 -8.96
CA ALA A 816 -25.07 43.42 -8.57
C ALA A 816 -26.45 43.82 -9.11
N SER A 817 -26.80 43.39 -10.35
CA SER A 817 -28.09 43.66 -10.99
C SER A 817 -29.24 42.83 -10.38
N ALA A 818 -28.98 41.53 -10.11
CA ALA A 818 -30.00 40.60 -9.60
C ALA A 818 -29.32 39.59 -8.68
N PRO A 819 -29.15 39.87 -7.39
CA PRO A 819 -28.52 38.96 -6.43
C PRO A 819 -29.31 37.67 -6.28
N THR A 820 -28.63 36.55 -6.44
CA THR A 820 -29.17 35.18 -6.16
C THR A 820 -28.16 34.38 -5.38
N LEU A 821 -28.64 33.33 -4.67
CA LEU A 821 -27.78 32.42 -3.89
C LEU A 821 -26.75 31.74 -4.78
N ALA A 822 -27.14 31.24 -5.96
CA ALA A 822 -26.25 30.58 -6.91
C ALA A 822 -25.11 31.48 -7.39
N LYS A 823 -25.42 32.75 -7.75
CA LYS A 823 -24.40 33.73 -8.14
C LYS A 823 -23.44 34.04 -7.00
N ALA A 824 -23.99 34.21 -5.79
CA ALA A 824 -23.20 34.50 -4.60
C ALA A 824 -22.24 33.35 -4.26
N LYS A 825 -22.71 32.09 -4.31
CA LYS A 825 -21.88 30.90 -4.14
C LYS A 825 -20.79 30.84 -5.20
N ALA A 826 -21.12 31.07 -6.48
CA ALA A 826 -20.15 31.05 -7.58
C ALA A 826 -19.05 32.12 -7.41
N LEU A 827 -19.37 33.30 -6.93
CA LEU A 827 -18.38 34.35 -6.57
C LEU A 827 -17.44 33.84 -5.48
N CYS A 828 -17.97 33.30 -4.40
CA CYS A 828 -17.15 32.80 -3.30
C CYS A 828 -16.21 31.66 -3.72
N VAL A 829 -16.68 30.70 -4.54
CA VAL A 829 -15.82 29.61 -5.07
C VAL A 829 -14.65 30.17 -5.87
N LEU A 830 -14.87 31.24 -6.62
CA LEU A 830 -13.82 31.95 -7.37
C LEU A 830 -12.93 32.85 -6.48
N GLY A 831 -13.11 32.82 -5.17
CA GLY A 831 -12.35 33.62 -4.20
C GLY A 831 -12.75 35.07 -4.13
N ASP A 832 -13.93 35.43 -4.61
CA ASP A 832 -14.40 36.80 -4.71
C ASP A 832 -15.25 37.20 -3.49
N ALA A 833 -14.86 38.26 -2.81
CA ALA A 833 -15.51 38.76 -1.59
C ALA A 833 -16.77 39.61 -1.83
N ALA A 834 -17.16 39.91 -3.08
CA ALA A 834 -18.27 40.77 -3.40
C ALA A 834 -19.64 40.29 -2.86
N ALA A 835 -19.78 38.96 -2.68
CA ALA A 835 -21.02 38.36 -2.20
C ALA A 835 -21.00 38.00 -0.69
N VAL A 836 -19.92 38.26 0.04
CA VAL A 836 -19.79 37.83 1.45
C VAL A 836 -20.87 38.41 2.34
N GLU A 837 -21.18 39.73 2.26
CA GLU A 837 -22.24 40.37 3.05
C GLU A 837 -23.62 39.78 2.76
N TYR A 838 -23.91 39.53 1.48
CA TYR A 838 -25.17 38.91 1.06
C TYR A 838 -25.29 37.48 1.65
N LEU A 839 -24.25 36.64 1.53
CA LEU A 839 -24.27 35.27 2.05
C LEU A 839 -24.31 35.25 3.58
N ALA A 840 -23.60 36.16 4.27
CA ALA A 840 -23.65 36.26 5.73
C ALA A 840 -25.06 36.67 6.23
N ALA A 841 -25.71 37.66 5.59
CA ALA A 841 -27.09 38.05 5.90
C ALA A 841 -28.09 36.92 5.55
N TRP A 842 -27.92 36.24 4.41
CA TRP A 842 -28.73 35.08 4.04
C TRP A 842 -28.56 33.96 5.08
N LEU A 843 -27.34 33.62 5.49
CA LEU A 843 -27.07 32.61 6.48
C LEU A 843 -27.73 32.93 7.83
N ASP A 844 -27.71 34.18 8.28
CA ASP A 844 -28.37 34.64 9.52
C ASP A 844 -29.90 34.47 9.46
N SER A 845 -30.50 34.64 8.28
CA SER A 845 -31.95 34.48 8.10
C SER A 845 -32.43 33.03 8.08
N GLN A 846 -31.53 32.05 7.88
CA GLN A 846 -31.88 30.64 7.77
C GLN A 846 -31.81 29.93 9.13
N PRO A 847 -32.72 29.00 9.46
CA PRO A 847 -32.52 28.07 10.57
C PRO A 847 -31.36 27.12 10.26
N LEU A 848 -30.68 26.61 11.28
CA LEU A 848 -29.63 25.64 11.08
C LEU A 848 -30.13 24.35 10.43
N GLY A 849 -31.40 23.98 10.72
CA GLY A 849 -32.01 22.77 10.19
C GLY A 849 -31.52 21.49 10.88
N ALA A 850 -31.82 20.34 10.28
CA ALA A 850 -31.28 19.06 10.68
C ALA A 850 -29.92 18.85 9.98
N GLY A 851 -28.89 18.64 10.77
CA GLY A 851 -27.60 18.21 10.25
C GLY A 851 -27.62 16.72 9.93
N THR A 852 -26.61 16.27 9.22
CA THR A 852 -26.42 14.86 8.88
C THR A 852 -25.39 14.22 9.79
N ALA A 853 -25.66 12.96 10.18
CA ALA A 853 -24.69 12.14 10.84
C ALA A 853 -23.69 11.60 9.81
N TYR A 854 -22.53 11.27 10.32
CA TYR A 854 -21.50 10.57 9.57
C TYR A 854 -22.07 9.44 8.66
N GLN A 855 -21.67 9.38 7.41
CA GLN A 855 -21.70 8.29 6.44
C GLN A 855 -22.82 8.20 5.38
N TRP A 856 -24.07 8.41 5.68
CA TRP A 856 -25.12 8.00 4.73
C TRP A 856 -25.54 9.08 3.74
N ASP A 857 -25.07 10.31 3.95
CA ASP A 857 -25.56 11.47 3.21
C ASP A 857 -24.59 12.00 2.15
N ALA A 858 -23.42 11.33 1.99
CA ALA A 858 -22.46 11.65 0.92
C ALA A 858 -23.02 11.49 -0.51
N PHE A 859 -24.17 10.85 -0.66
CA PHE A 859 -24.91 10.72 -1.92
C PHE A 859 -25.96 11.80 -2.14
N LEU A 860 -26.20 12.64 -1.14
CA LEU A 860 -27.21 13.69 -1.20
C LEU A 860 -26.55 15.02 -1.56
N ALA A 861 -27.35 15.90 -2.17
CA ALA A 861 -26.90 17.28 -2.39
C ALA A 861 -26.59 17.95 -1.03
N VAL A 862 -25.52 18.72 -0.97
CA VAL A 862 -25.14 19.47 0.22
C VAL A 862 -26.22 20.52 0.51
N PRO A 863 -26.79 20.59 1.73
CA PRO A 863 -27.75 21.61 2.11
C PRO A 863 -27.17 23.03 1.96
N ASP A 864 -28.00 23.97 1.53
CA ASP A 864 -27.54 25.36 1.27
C ASP A 864 -26.90 26.00 2.50
N VAL A 865 -27.40 25.73 3.70
CA VAL A 865 -26.83 26.30 4.94
C VAL A 865 -25.39 25.82 5.14
N GLU A 866 -25.12 24.51 4.94
CA GLU A 866 -23.77 23.94 5.03
C GLU A 866 -22.88 24.44 3.91
N SER A 867 -23.42 24.49 2.69
CA SER A 867 -22.77 25.05 1.51
C SER A 867 -22.29 26.48 1.77
N VAL A 868 -23.16 27.37 2.28
CA VAL A 868 -22.82 28.75 2.57
C VAL A 868 -21.80 28.88 3.71
N MET A 869 -21.96 28.08 4.79
CA MET A 869 -20.97 28.08 5.88
C MET A 869 -19.57 27.72 5.40
N TRP A 870 -19.47 26.73 4.53
CA TRP A 870 -18.19 26.30 3.94
C TRP A 870 -17.61 27.35 3.00
N LEU A 871 -18.43 27.84 2.04
CA LEU A 871 -17.99 28.76 0.96
C LEU A 871 -17.63 30.15 1.47
N LEU A 872 -18.19 30.62 2.57
CA LEU A 872 -17.80 31.89 3.22
C LEU A 872 -16.35 31.89 3.68
N GLY A 873 -15.75 30.71 3.86
CA GLY A 873 -14.32 30.54 4.18
C GLY A 873 -13.37 30.77 3.00
N VAL A 874 -13.85 30.64 1.75
CA VAL A 874 -13.00 30.66 0.54
C VAL A 874 -12.40 32.06 0.27
N PRO A 875 -13.17 33.14 0.30
CA PRO A 875 -12.64 34.50 0.13
C PRO A 875 -11.75 34.98 1.29
N ARG A 876 -11.74 34.28 2.43
CA ARG A 876 -11.01 34.65 3.67
C ARG A 876 -11.35 36.06 4.19
N ASP A 877 -12.62 36.43 4.14
CA ASP A 877 -13.11 37.76 4.48
C ASP A 877 -13.72 37.80 5.89
N GLU A 878 -13.22 38.70 6.74
CA GLU A 878 -13.64 38.80 8.15
C GLU A 878 -15.12 39.16 8.34
N ARG A 879 -15.78 39.78 7.35
CA ARG A 879 -17.21 40.10 7.39
C ARG A 879 -18.10 38.86 7.58
N ALA A 880 -17.62 37.66 7.23
CA ALA A 880 -18.34 36.42 7.43
C ALA A 880 -18.29 35.87 8.87
N VAL A 881 -17.29 36.26 9.66
CA VAL A 881 -17.00 35.67 10.98
C VAL A 881 -18.19 35.71 11.94
N ALA A 882 -18.85 36.84 12.05
CA ALA A 882 -19.96 37.03 13.00
C ALA A 882 -21.14 36.06 12.70
N ALA A 883 -21.49 35.89 11.42
CA ALA A 883 -22.56 34.98 11.00
C ALA A 883 -22.17 33.50 11.26
N LEU A 884 -20.93 33.10 10.94
CA LEU A 884 -20.41 31.76 11.20
C LEU A 884 -20.37 31.46 12.71
N VAL A 885 -19.91 32.38 13.53
CA VAL A 885 -19.90 32.25 15.01
C VAL A 885 -21.31 32.04 15.57
N ARG A 886 -22.32 32.78 15.07
CA ARG A 886 -23.72 32.56 15.49
C ARG A 886 -24.21 31.14 15.12
N LYS A 887 -23.78 30.60 13.96
CA LYS A 887 -24.12 29.22 13.57
C LYS A 887 -23.39 28.20 14.42
N LEU A 888 -22.12 28.41 14.74
CA LEU A 888 -21.34 27.52 15.64
C LEU A 888 -22.03 27.44 17.03
N GLN A 889 -22.52 28.57 17.56
CA GLN A 889 -23.23 28.63 18.85
C GLN A 889 -24.51 27.78 18.85
N GLN A 890 -25.18 27.62 17.69
CA GLN A 890 -26.38 26.82 17.52
C GLN A 890 -26.08 25.32 17.33
N CYS A 891 -24.85 24.96 16.99
CA CYS A 891 -24.49 23.56 16.79
C CYS A 891 -24.54 22.78 18.11
N GLY A 892 -25.10 21.57 18.06
CA GLY A 892 -25.00 20.56 19.12
C GLY A 892 -23.62 19.90 19.17
N THR A 893 -23.41 19.03 20.16
CA THR A 893 -22.16 18.26 20.33
C THR A 893 -22.31 16.80 19.87
N GLY A 894 -23.48 16.38 19.43
CA GLY A 894 -23.77 15.00 19.01
C GLY A 894 -23.50 14.76 17.52
N GLY A 895 -23.50 13.50 17.13
CA GLY A 895 -23.25 13.06 15.76
C GLY A 895 -24.17 13.69 14.72
N THR A 896 -25.41 14.00 15.05
CA THR A 896 -26.36 14.68 14.15
C THR A 896 -25.99 16.14 13.81
N SER A 897 -25.05 16.74 14.54
CA SER A 897 -24.51 18.08 14.22
C SER A 897 -23.20 18.03 13.42
N PHE A 898 -22.74 16.85 13.03
CA PHE A 898 -21.43 16.64 12.43
C PHE A 898 -21.22 17.47 11.15
N SER A 899 -22.17 17.41 10.19
CA SER A 899 -22.05 18.15 8.93
C SER A 899 -22.02 19.67 9.11
N HIS A 900 -22.83 20.18 10.03
CA HIS A 900 -22.82 21.60 10.39
C HIS A 900 -21.49 22.03 11.01
N LEU A 901 -20.98 21.24 11.98
CA LEU A 901 -19.70 21.52 12.65
C LEU A 901 -18.55 21.50 11.66
N ARG A 902 -18.51 20.50 10.78
CA ARG A 902 -17.51 20.43 9.72
C ARG A 902 -17.54 21.67 8.83
N ALA A 903 -18.72 22.09 8.36
CA ALA A 903 -18.85 23.23 7.47
C ALA A 903 -18.46 24.54 8.16
N VAL A 904 -18.97 24.80 9.38
CA VAL A 904 -18.70 26.05 10.09
C VAL A 904 -17.24 26.15 10.57
N THR A 905 -16.64 25.07 11.08
CA THR A 905 -15.25 25.08 11.52
C THR A 905 -14.28 25.21 10.34
N SER A 906 -14.60 24.59 9.18
CA SER A 906 -13.84 24.80 7.95
C SER A 906 -13.91 26.25 7.47
N GLY A 907 -15.10 26.85 7.49
CA GLY A 907 -15.27 28.27 7.14
C GLY A 907 -14.46 29.18 8.06
N LEU A 908 -14.60 29.04 9.38
CA LEU A 908 -13.87 29.85 10.37
C LEU A 908 -12.34 29.62 10.29
N GLY A 909 -11.91 28.38 10.19
CA GLY A 909 -10.49 28.02 10.11
C GLY A 909 -9.79 28.55 8.84
N ARG A 910 -10.50 28.62 7.71
CA ARG A 910 -9.99 29.21 6.45
C ARG A 910 -9.87 30.74 6.54
N ILE A 911 -10.81 31.41 7.20
CA ILE A 911 -10.73 32.86 7.43
C ILE A 911 -9.57 33.13 8.40
N GLY A 912 -9.43 32.35 9.46
CA GLY A 912 -8.32 32.44 10.41
C GLY A 912 -8.40 33.69 11.31
N SER A 913 -9.58 34.28 11.50
CA SER A 913 -9.76 35.51 12.28
C SER A 913 -9.72 35.24 13.79
N PRO A 914 -8.93 35.98 14.59
CA PRO A 914 -8.93 35.87 16.06
C PRO A 914 -10.30 36.13 16.70
N ALA A 915 -11.19 36.85 16.03
CA ALA A 915 -12.54 37.11 16.51
C ALA A 915 -13.39 35.82 16.71
N ALA A 916 -13.02 34.71 16.07
CA ALA A 916 -13.69 33.44 16.24
C ALA A 916 -13.11 32.57 17.40
N ALA A 917 -11.93 32.88 17.89
CA ALA A 917 -11.18 32.02 18.83
C ALA A 917 -11.96 31.74 20.13
N ALA A 918 -12.54 32.75 20.75
CA ALA A 918 -13.33 32.58 21.97
C ALA A 918 -14.52 31.64 21.78
N ALA A 919 -15.28 31.79 20.69
CA ALA A 919 -16.44 30.97 20.41
C ALA A 919 -16.05 29.48 20.13
N LEU A 920 -14.92 29.24 19.45
CA LEU A 920 -14.37 27.92 19.19
C LEU A 920 -13.89 27.27 20.50
N ALA A 921 -13.21 28.02 21.37
CA ALA A 921 -12.77 27.53 22.66
C ALA A 921 -13.96 27.20 23.58
N ASP A 922 -15.01 28.04 23.58
CA ASP A 922 -16.25 27.77 24.33
C ASP A 922 -16.97 26.51 23.83
N PHE A 923 -16.98 26.30 22.51
CA PHE A 923 -17.53 25.05 21.94
C PHE A 923 -16.73 23.82 22.40
N LEU A 924 -15.40 23.88 22.34
CA LEU A 924 -14.54 22.79 22.80
C LEU A 924 -14.72 22.48 24.30
N ARG A 925 -14.99 23.49 25.13
CA ARG A 925 -15.23 23.29 26.58
C ARG A 925 -16.59 22.70 26.91
N ARG A 926 -17.49 22.53 25.94
CA ARG A 926 -18.79 21.86 26.17
C ARG A 926 -18.61 20.40 26.56
N PRO A 927 -19.45 19.85 27.47
CA PRO A 927 -19.35 18.47 27.88
C PRO A 927 -19.39 17.48 26.72
N GLY A 928 -18.46 16.53 26.70
CA GLY A 928 -18.38 15.45 25.71
C GLY A 928 -17.75 15.82 24.37
N VAL A 929 -17.16 16.99 24.22
CA VAL A 929 -16.45 17.42 22.99
C VAL A 929 -14.96 17.02 23.03
N GLN A 930 -14.33 17.02 24.20
CA GLN A 930 -12.91 16.71 24.38
C GLN A 930 -12.67 15.29 24.93
N GLY A 931 -11.44 14.82 24.79
CA GLY A 931 -10.95 13.60 25.46
C GLY A 931 -11.15 12.32 24.64
N HIS A 932 -11.13 12.42 23.32
CA HIS A 932 -11.35 11.30 22.39
C HIS A 932 -10.07 10.72 21.78
N VAL A 933 -8.91 11.12 22.30
CA VAL A 933 -7.60 10.52 21.95
C VAL A 933 -7.55 9.08 22.43
N ASP A 934 -7.12 8.18 21.57
CA ASP A 934 -6.86 6.78 21.90
C ASP A 934 -5.39 6.42 21.60
N VAL A 935 -4.61 6.21 22.66
CA VAL A 935 -3.18 5.87 22.55
C VAL A 935 -2.96 4.36 22.47
N ARG A 936 -3.84 3.58 23.10
CA ARG A 936 -3.63 2.14 23.32
C ARG A 936 -4.28 1.24 22.27
N GLY A 937 -5.27 1.74 21.54
CA GLY A 937 -6.03 0.96 20.60
C GLY A 937 -7.13 0.12 21.28
N ASP A 938 -8.24 0.75 21.66
CA ASP A 938 -9.45 0.03 22.07
C ASP A 938 -10.23 -0.40 20.81
N PRO A 939 -10.64 -1.68 20.67
CA PRO A 939 -11.53 -2.11 19.61
C PRO A 939 -12.83 -1.29 19.50
N GLN A 940 -13.31 -0.72 20.59
CA GLN A 940 -14.48 0.16 20.59
C GLN A 940 -14.20 1.51 19.91
N SER A 941 -12.94 1.98 19.89
CA SER A 941 -12.56 3.23 19.22
C SER A 941 -12.72 3.16 17.70
N LEU A 942 -12.88 1.97 17.17
CA LEU A 942 -13.16 1.70 15.76
C LEU A 942 -14.65 1.87 15.40
N ARG A 943 -15.55 2.12 16.34
CA ARG A 943 -16.97 2.36 16.06
C ARG A 943 -17.18 3.74 15.45
N SER A 944 -18.09 3.84 14.48
CA SER A 944 -18.39 5.10 13.79
C SER A 944 -18.78 6.24 14.72
N ASP A 945 -19.53 5.96 15.79
CA ASP A 945 -19.94 6.96 16.78
C ASP A 945 -18.76 7.52 17.59
N GLN A 946 -17.71 6.74 17.80
CA GLN A 946 -16.48 7.19 18.45
C GLN A 946 -15.61 8.03 17.52
N PHE A 947 -15.50 7.65 16.24
CA PHE A 947 -14.80 8.46 15.24
C PHE A 947 -15.38 9.86 15.11
N VAL A 948 -16.70 9.97 15.05
CA VAL A 948 -17.40 11.26 14.93
C VAL A 948 -17.02 12.21 16.05
N LYS A 949 -16.90 11.72 17.29
CA LYS A 949 -16.46 12.55 18.43
C LYS A 949 -15.04 13.06 18.24
N SER A 950 -14.10 12.19 17.82
CA SER A 950 -12.73 12.60 17.52
C SER A 950 -12.66 13.60 16.37
N TYR A 951 -13.45 13.42 15.31
CA TYR A 951 -13.52 14.39 14.22
C TYR A 951 -14.03 15.76 14.68
N ILE A 952 -15.09 15.80 15.49
CA ILE A 952 -15.64 17.05 16.03
C ILE A 952 -14.59 17.78 16.86
N GLU A 953 -13.90 17.07 17.75
CA GLU A 953 -12.82 17.62 18.56
C GLU A 953 -11.68 18.17 17.70
N LEU A 954 -11.21 17.39 16.71
CA LEU A 954 -10.12 17.77 15.83
C LEU A 954 -10.46 18.96 14.91
N PHE A 955 -11.65 18.99 14.31
CA PHE A 955 -12.06 20.11 13.45
C PHE A 955 -12.18 21.41 14.24
N ALA A 956 -12.76 21.35 15.43
CA ALA A 956 -12.88 22.53 16.29
C ALA A 956 -11.51 23.00 16.81
N ALA A 957 -10.63 22.08 17.23
CA ALA A 957 -9.28 22.39 17.68
C ALA A 957 -8.41 22.95 16.55
N GLY A 958 -8.50 22.36 15.35
CA GLY A 958 -7.79 22.84 14.17
C GLY A 958 -8.23 24.23 13.75
N ALA A 959 -9.54 24.51 13.75
CA ALA A 959 -10.07 25.84 13.49
C ALA A 959 -9.60 26.85 14.55
N LEU A 960 -9.59 26.46 15.82
CA LEU A 960 -9.13 27.32 16.93
C LEU A 960 -7.66 27.71 16.75
N VAL A 961 -6.78 26.75 16.42
CA VAL A 961 -5.35 27.02 16.18
C VAL A 961 -5.17 28.00 15.01
N ARG A 962 -5.91 27.81 13.91
CA ARG A 962 -5.86 28.72 12.74
C ARG A 962 -6.41 30.13 13.07
N CYS A 963 -7.32 30.24 14.02
CA CYS A 963 -7.85 31.52 14.50
C CYS A 963 -7.01 32.13 15.63
N GLY A 964 -5.77 31.73 15.84
CA GLY A 964 -4.84 32.33 16.80
C GLY A 964 -4.77 31.61 18.14
N ASP A 965 -5.56 30.58 18.34
CA ASP A 965 -5.70 29.76 19.57
C ASP A 965 -6.24 30.60 20.77
N CYS A 966 -6.72 29.97 21.81
CA CYS A 966 -7.18 30.59 23.05
C CYS A 966 -6.63 29.77 24.21
N ASP A 967 -5.81 30.42 25.05
CA ASP A 967 -5.16 29.79 26.22
C ASP A 967 -4.34 28.52 25.86
N GLY A 968 -3.93 28.37 24.59
CA GLY A 968 -3.23 27.19 24.11
C GLY A 968 -4.07 25.93 24.02
N LEU A 969 -5.41 26.02 24.14
CA LEU A 969 -6.31 24.90 24.20
C LEU A 969 -6.29 24.05 22.91
N GLY A 970 -6.34 24.71 21.75
CA GLY A 970 -6.31 24.03 20.47
C GLY A 970 -5.01 23.25 20.26
N ARG A 971 -3.87 23.89 20.54
CA ARG A 971 -2.56 23.24 20.47
C ARG A 971 -2.41 22.08 21.44
N ALA A 972 -2.95 22.23 22.68
CA ALA A 972 -2.90 21.15 23.66
C ALA A 972 -3.65 19.90 23.17
N ILE A 973 -4.84 20.08 22.61
CA ILE A 973 -5.64 18.98 22.02
C ILE A 973 -4.89 18.37 20.84
N LEU A 974 -4.42 19.16 19.87
CA LEU A 974 -3.72 18.62 18.70
C LEU A 974 -2.43 17.89 19.08
N ASN A 975 -1.66 18.39 20.06
CA ASN A 975 -0.47 17.69 20.56
C ASN A 975 -0.82 16.34 21.19
N ALA A 976 -1.94 16.22 21.91
CA ALA A 976 -2.38 14.94 22.45
C ALA A 976 -2.72 13.93 21.33
N TYR A 977 -3.30 14.39 20.21
CA TYR A 977 -3.57 13.54 19.04
C TYR A 977 -2.32 13.07 18.29
N LEU A 978 -1.15 13.66 18.51
CA LEU A 978 0.09 13.12 17.93
C LEU A 978 0.46 11.73 18.49
N GLU A 979 -0.09 11.38 19.65
CA GLU A 979 0.08 10.06 20.29
C GLU A 979 -1.05 9.07 19.94
N ASP A 980 -2.09 9.49 19.20
CA ASP A 980 -3.22 8.62 18.84
C ASP A 980 -2.76 7.50 17.91
N TRP A 981 -3.29 6.29 18.09
CA TRP A 981 -2.93 5.17 17.22
C TRP A 981 -3.49 5.32 15.79
N ARG A 982 -4.55 6.10 15.60
CA ARG A 982 -5.20 6.35 14.30
C ARG A 982 -4.40 7.37 13.48
N GLY A 983 -3.57 6.91 12.58
CA GLY A 983 -2.59 7.72 11.85
C GLY A 983 -3.16 8.92 11.09
N ILE A 984 -4.40 8.85 10.61
CA ILE A 984 -5.05 10.00 9.95
C ILE A 984 -5.26 11.18 10.92
N PHE A 985 -5.56 10.93 12.17
CA PHE A 985 -5.72 11.99 13.18
C PHE A 985 -4.37 12.60 13.55
N VAL A 986 -3.34 11.75 13.68
CA VAL A 986 -1.94 12.18 13.86
C VAL A 986 -1.50 13.10 12.72
N ARG A 987 -1.80 12.70 11.48
CA ARG A 987 -1.45 13.48 10.29
C ARG A 987 -2.15 14.83 10.26
N TYR A 988 -3.46 14.87 10.53
CA TYR A 988 -4.21 16.11 10.60
C TYR A 988 -3.66 17.06 11.69
N ALA A 989 -3.48 16.53 12.89
CA ALA A 989 -2.96 17.32 14.02
C ALA A 989 -1.56 17.89 13.71
N GLY A 990 -0.66 17.06 13.20
CA GLY A 990 0.70 17.47 12.84
C GLY A 990 0.73 18.51 11.71
N HIS A 991 -0.13 18.37 10.71
CA HIS A 991 -0.23 19.34 9.61
C HIS A 991 -0.69 20.71 10.12
N VAL A 992 -1.78 20.76 10.90
CA VAL A 992 -2.29 22.04 11.46
C VAL A 992 -1.29 22.70 12.41
N LEU A 993 -0.59 21.92 13.22
CA LEU A 993 0.45 22.45 14.10
C LEU A 993 1.63 23.05 13.31
N ALA A 994 1.99 22.46 12.18
CA ALA A 994 3.07 22.95 11.32
C ALA A 994 2.69 24.23 10.58
N GLU A 995 1.44 24.41 10.15
CA GLU A 995 0.94 25.68 9.55
C GLU A 995 1.21 26.88 10.47
N GLY A 996 1.01 26.72 11.79
CA GLY A 996 1.15 27.78 12.78
C GLY A 996 2.60 28.14 13.14
N THR A 997 3.61 27.41 12.66
CA THR A 997 5.04 27.68 12.96
C THR A 997 5.80 28.40 11.84
N GLY A 998 5.13 28.74 10.73
CA GLY A 998 5.76 29.41 9.59
C GLY A 998 6.77 28.55 8.81
N SER A 999 6.93 27.29 9.17
CA SER A 999 7.84 26.34 8.50
C SER A 999 7.19 25.55 7.37
N GLY A 1000 6.11 26.04 6.82
CA GLY A 1000 5.38 25.46 5.68
C GLY A 1000 6.12 25.72 4.36
N GLY A 1001 7.34 25.26 4.23
CA GLY A 1001 8.11 25.24 3.00
C GLY A 1001 8.07 23.84 2.40
N GLU A 1002 7.04 23.60 1.57
CA GLU A 1002 7.05 22.76 0.39
C GLU A 1002 5.59 22.63 -0.08
N LYS A 1003 5.22 23.58 -0.96
CA LYS A 1003 3.96 23.51 -1.73
C LYS A 1003 4.16 22.63 -2.95
#